data_e32bdcfeb40ec951e66c2af344a8cff7
#
_entry.id   e32bdcfeb40ec951e66c2af344a8cff7
#
_cell.length_a   1.000
_cell.length_b   1.000
_cell.length_c   1.000
_cell.angle_alpha   90.00
_cell.angle_beta   90.00
_cell.angle_gamma   90.00
#
_symmetry.space_group_name_H-M   'P 1'
#
loop_
_entity.id
_entity.type
_entity.pdbx_description
1 polymer ?
#
loop_
_entity_poly.entity_id
_entity_poly.type
_entity_poly.pdbx_seq_one_letter_code
_entity_poly.pdbx_strand_id
1 'polypeptide(L)'
;MRILIEEYQYNVSEVHDALYGIDAMENIEGKVSIHYVGYYYNALLDDCVFILPKVLLRDVDGKELAFGKYLPNEIINPEGQANLTKEERDFIYGFAVWIYRAIVVYKNDKNNDSTIVYQKKINQVGGGNKRKSNTFLDILLSLIQFNKDNKSFFFFVLKNIHSGNNKINWMRTISTTSAIIQEDNAIYLNPVNKKRQINFDEELLVIFFSILNYIGDTYGFPKEINCNFDLITGKRFEKYRNGYGIIRLNQIKYKYFSDKALQLWKLCYAFFDKSRQIYVNTSQKEYLLVKSFHIVFEAIIDALVGDSPLPDGMDKKQEDGKIVDHLFTAKSLIEGESSNTYYIGDSKYYKMGNELGKESVYKQYTYARNVIQWNLDIFNDGKVPPSGIKLRDDETEGYNIIPNFFISASMDEKYRYSIDGIKETDRKNNRYMSKQFQNRLFDRDTLLLFHYDVNFLFVLSLYARNNKDEQYHWKENIRSKFCTEIRNWLQQDFDFYAMRPLPTVNVKEYVETHFRQVLGKVYTPFSEENIFSLALDKKEEKDNEALLAELRKSFIVKECSLGTDPHDVLPEESHVPVVTAGSDEKNIFTCVVRKTDNDFIAFAQHKGKVFIVEKIPSFNLMNVKYLLPMVGGRIDGYYDVVRIGFTEKDNKPALRLRLGEYHSLGDKWVQIYGVKMQAGELISLSYTINMYKD
;
A
#
# COMPACT_ATOMS: atom_id res chain seq x y z
N MET A 1 0.99 -16.45 -28.48
CA MET A 1 1.79 -16.06 -27.31
C MET A 1 2.42 -17.28 -26.70
N ARG A 2 3.71 -17.24 -26.36
CA ARG A 2 4.43 -18.32 -25.70
C ARG A 2 4.65 -17.99 -24.24
N ILE A 3 4.66 -19.02 -23.37
CA ILE A 3 4.76 -18.85 -21.91
C ILE A 3 5.92 -19.72 -21.43
N LEU A 4 6.82 -19.10 -20.70
CA LEU A 4 7.90 -19.73 -19.96
C LEU A 4 7.80 -19.38 -18.49
N ILE A 5 8.38 -20.17 -17.60
CA ILE A 5 8.39 -19.91 -16.17
C ILE A 5 9.82 -19.85 -15.67
N GLU A 6 10.09 -18.85 -14.83
CA GLU A 6 11.39 -18.61 -14.19
C GLU A 6 11.85 -19.83 -13.38
N GLU A 7 13.14 -20.15 -13.46
CA GLU A 7 13.81 -21.24 -12.73
C GLU A 7 13.24 -22.65 -12.97
N TYR A 8 12.40 -22.87 -13.97
CA TYR A 8 12.07 -24.21 -14.41
C TYR A 8 13.16 -24.72 -15.37
N GLN A 9 13.46 -26.01 -15.29
CA GLN A 9 14.48 -26.63 -16.14
C GLN A 9 13.87 -27.19 -17.43
N TYR A 10 14.01 -26.45 -18.52
CA TYR A 10 13.58 -26.85 -19.86
C TYR A 10 14.69 -27.63 -20.60
N ASN A 11 14.31 -28.49 -21.55
CA ASN A 11 15.27 -28.96 -22.53
C ASN A 11 15.59 -27.85 -23.55
N VAL A 12 16.83 -27.76 -24.00
CA VAL A 12 17.26 -26.71 -24.94
C VAL A 12 16.37 -26.68 -26.18
N SER A 13 15.99 -27.85 -26.72
CA SER A 13 15.15 -27.96 -27.91
C SER A 13 13.74 -27.38 -27.75
N GLU A 14 13.21 -27.34 -26.53
CA GLU A 14 11.85 -26.85 -26.24
C GLU A 14 11.79 -25.31 -26.25
N VAL A 15 12.89 -24.64 -25.89
CA VAL A 15 12.94 -23.19 -25.68
C VAL A 15 13.80 -22.43 -26.67
N HIS A 16 14.60 -23.13 -27.48
CA HIS A 16 15.54 -22.52 -28.44
C HIS A 16 14.86 -21.48 -29.34
N ASP A 17 13.74 -21.85 -29.95
CA ASP A 17 13.01 -20.96 -30.86
C ASP A 17 12.35 -19.79 -30.11
N ALA A 18 11.83 -20.04 -28.91
CA ALA A 18 11.17 -19.02 -28.10
C ALA A 18 12.16 -17.94 -27.63
N LEU A 19 13.40 -18.35 -27.29
CA LEU A 19 14.43 -17.46 -26.74
C LEU A 19 15.52 -17.08 -27.74
N TYR A 20 15.32 -17.34 -29.02
CA TYR A 20 16.29 -17.00 -30.05
C TYR A 20 16.73 -15.53 -29.96
N GLY A 21 18.02 -15.35 -29.76
CA GLY A 21 18.65 -14.03 -29.70
C GLY A 21 18.55 -13.31 -28.37
N ILE A 22 18.16 -13.97 -27.29
CA ILE A 22 18.34 -13.50 -25.91
C ILE A 22 19.44 -14.33 -25.25
N ASP A 23 20.46 -13.66 -24.71
CA ASP A 23 21.54 -14.28 -23.90
C ASP A 23 21.07 -14.46 -22.44
N ALA A 24 19.86 -15.01 -22.26
CA ALA A 24 19.19 -15.08 -20.95
C ALA A 24 19.24 -16.49 -20.35
N MET A 25 20.04 -17.38 -20.93
CA MET A 25 20.03 -18.81 -20.61
C MET A 25 21.31 -19.27 -19.91
N GLU A 26 21.17 -19.93 -18.79
CA GLU A 26 22.23 -20.77 -18.23
C GLU A 26 22.02 -22.22 -18.72
N ASN A 27 22.98 -22.75 -19.44
CA ASN A 27 22.93 -24.12 -19.97
C ASN A 27 23.73 -25.02 -19.03
N ILE A 28 23.06 -25.99 -18.41
CA ILE A 28 23.67 -27.01 -17.58
C ILE A 28 23.28 -28.37 -18.13
N GLU A 29 24.23 -29.08 -18.71
CA GLU A 29 24.07 -30.47 -19.21
C GLU A 29 22.86 -30.70 -20.15
N GLY A 30 22.67 -29.78 -21.11
CA GLY A 30 21.55 -29.88 -22.07
C GLY A 30 20.20 -29.42 -21.56
N LYS A 31 20.12 -28.96 -20.31
CA LYS A 31 18.96 -28.29 -19.73
C LYS A 31 19.22 -26.80 -19.58
N VAL A 32 18.18 -26.02 -19.70
CA VAL A 32 18.21 -24.55 -19.62
C VAL A 32 17.31 -24.07 -18.50
N SER A 33 17.85 -23.25 -17.61
CA SER A 33 17.10 -22.50 -16.62
C SER A 33 17.08 -21.02 -16.97
N ILE A 34 15.93 -20.37 -16.82
CA ILE A 34 15.72 -18.97 -17.19
C ILE A 34 15.61 -18.14 -15.91
N HIS A 35 16.55 -17.20 -15.70
CA HIS A 35 16.58 -16.33 -14.51
C HIS A 35 16.03 -14.93 -14.77
N TYR A 36 15.10 -14.81 -15.71
CA TYR A 36 14.46 -13.55 -16.09
C TYR A 36 12.94 -13.69 -15.97
N VAL A 37 12.29 -12.59 -15.66
CA VAL A 37 10.84 -12.43 -15.69
C VAL A 37 10.49 -11.23 -16.54
N GLY A 38 9.45 -11.33 -17.35
CA GLY A 38 8.95 -10.23 -18.15
C GLY A 38 8.50 -10.60 -19.55
N TYR A 39 8.72 -9.70 -20.48
CA TYR A 39 8.20 -9.74 -21.83
C TYR A 39 9.32 -9.65 -22.86
N TYR A 40 9.19 -10.45 -23.90
CA TYR A 40 10.01 -10.41 -25.10
C TYR A 40 9.17 -10.58 -26.35
N TYR A 41 9.38 -9.73 -27.35
CA TYR A 41 8.81 -9.92 -28.67
C TYR A 41 9.83 -10.58 -29.60
N ASN A 42 9.50 -11.78 -30.08
CA ASN A 42 10.31 -12.54 -31.02
C ASN A 42 9.86 -12.24 -32.46
N ALA A 43 10.62 -11.40 -33.15
CA ALA A 43 10.29 -10.97 -34.50
C ALA A 43 10.40 -12.09 -35.56
N LEU A 44 11.18 -13.16 -35.30
CA LEU A 44 11.29 -14.30 -36.21
C LEU A 44 10.03 -15.16 -36.19
N LEU A 45 9.44 -15.33 -35.02
CA LEU A 45 8.23 -16.12 -34.83
C LEU A 45 6.96 -15.28 -34.95
N ASP A 46 7.08 -13.94 -35.09
CA ASP A 46 5.97 -12.98 -34.98
C ASP A 46 5.12 -13.25 -33.72
N ASP A 47 5.77 -13.54 -32.59
CA ASP A 47 5.09 -13.97 -31.39
C ASP A 47 5.62 -13.26 -30.13
N CYS A 48 4.74 -13.08 -29.15
CA CYS A 48 5.07 -12.58 -27.84
C CYS A 48 5.47 -13.73 -26.90
N VAL A 49 6.59 -13.58 -26.22
CA VAL A 49 7.05 -14.51 -25.21
C VAL A 49 6.98 -13.83 -23.85
N PHE A 50 6.30 -14.47 -22.91
CA PHE A 50 6.25 -14.05 -21.51
C PHE A 50 6.98 -15.05 -20.64
N ILE A 51 7.86 -14.56 -19.78
CA ILE A 51 8.52 -15.36 -18.76
C ILE A 51 7.86 -14.98 -17.43
N LEU A 52 7.12 -15.91 -16.85
CA LEU A 52 6.33 -15.71 -15.65
C LEU A 52 7.12 -16.07 -14.40
N PRO A 53 6.78 -15.48 -13.24
CA PRO A 53 7.42 -15.74 -11.97
C PRO A 53 7.33 -17.20 -11.52
N LYS A 54 8.39 -17.69 -10.87
CA LYS A 54 8.46 -19.05 -10.31
C LYS A 54 7.44 -19.35 -9.20
N VAL A 55 6.80 -18.34 -8.64
CA VAL A 55 5.72 -18.49 -7.67
C VAL A 55 4.51 -19.26 -8.22
N LEU A 56 4.38 -19.40 -9.55
CA LEU A 56 3.40 -20.26 -10.22
C LEU A 56 3.71 -21.76 -10.11
N LEU A 57 4.96 -22.11 -9.79
CA LEU A 57 5.40 -23.51 -9.66
C LEU A 57 5.04 -24.04 -8.29
N ARG A 58 4.45 -25.23 -8.28
CA ARG A 58 4.18 -26.01 -7.07
C ARG A 58 4.81 -27.37 -7.20
N ASP A 59 5.53 -27.80 -6.17
CA ASP A 59 5.99 -29.18 -6.11
C ASP A 59 4.81 -30.10 -5.75
N VAL A 60 4.55 -31.07 -6.61
CA VAL A 60 3.57 -32.12 -6.41
C VAL A 60 4.26 -33.43 -6.74
N ASP A 61 4.48 -34.26 -5.73
CA ASP A 61 5.13 -35.58 -5.85
C ASP A 61 6.53 -35.51 -6.53
N GLY A 62 7.32 -34.48 -6.22
CA GLY A 62 8.67 -34.27 -6.77
C GLY A 62 8.69 -33.73 -8.20
N LYS A 63 7.54 -33.27 -8.72
CA LYS A 63 7.43 -32.60 -10.02
C LYS A 63 6.99 -31.15 -9.83
N GLU A 64 7.70 -30.25 -10.46
CA GLU A 64 7.34 -28.82 -10.49
C GLU A 64 6.24 -28.59 -11.54
N LEU A 65 5.01 -28.38 -11.07
CA LEU A 65 3.86 -28.19 -11.92
C LEU A 65 3.38 -26.73 -11.88
N ALA A 66 3.08 -26.17 -13.06
CA ALA A 66 2.33 -24.93 -13.17
C ALA A 66 0.88 -25.19 -12.77
N PHE A 67 0.31 -24.28 -11.94
CA PHE A 67 -1.04 -24.45 -11.37
C PHE A 67 -1.23 -25.76 -10.55
N GLY A 68 -0.15 -26.43 -10.19
CA GLY A 68 -0.20 -27.75 -9.56
C GLY A 68 -0.77 -28.87 -10.45
N LYS A 69 -0.83 -28.66 -11.79
CA LYS A 69 -1.47 -29.58 -12.73
C LYS A 69 -0.65 -29.86 -14.00
N TYR A 70 -0.01 -28.85 -14.57
CA TYR A 70 0.63 -28.93 -15.88
C TYR A 70 2.14 -28.85 -15.79
N LEU A 71 2.85 -29.64 -16.56
CA LEU A 71 4.28 -29.42 -16.73
C LEU A 71 4.51 -28.13 -17.53
N PRO A 72 5.42 -27.24 -17.11
CA PRO A 72 5.69 -26.00 -17.82
C PRO A 72 6.05 -26.16 -19.29
N ASN A 73 6.71 -27.23 -19.67
CA ASN A 73 7.03 -27.51 -21.08
C ASN A 73 5.81 -27.84 -21.94
N GLU A 74 4.75 -28.36 -21.35
CA GLU A 74 3.48 -28.68 -22.07
C GLU A 74 2.68 -27.44 -22.45
N ILE A 75 2.88 -26.31 -21.75
CA ILE A 75 2.11 -25.08 -21.92
C ILE A 75 2.90 -23.94 -22.60
N ILE A 76 4.11 -24.21 -23.12
CA ILE A 76 4.95 -23.20 -23.80
C ILE A 76 4.20 -22.61 -25.00
N ASN A 77 3.68 -23.46 -25.88
CA ASN A 77 3.11 -23.07 -27.16
C ASN A 77 1.57 -22.94 -27.09
N PRO A 78 0.95 -22.15 -28.01
CA PRO A 78 -0.50 -22.02 -28.07
C PRO A 78 -1.25 -23.36 -28.22
N GLU A 79 -0.64 -24.33 -28.87
CA GLU A 79 -1.20 -25.69 -29.05
C GLU A 79 -1.31 -26.41 -27.70
N GLY A 80 -0.26 -26.40 -26.88
CA GLY A 80 -0.29 -26.98 -25.54
C GLY A 80 -1.21 -26.22 -24.59
N GLN A 81 -1.32 -24.91 -24.76
CA GLN A 81 -2.25 -24.06 -23.99
C GLN A 81 -3.73 -24.35 -24.30
N ALA A 82 -4.04 -25.07 -25.39
CA ALA A 82 -5.42 -25.52 -25.65
C ALA A 82 -5.93 -26.47 -24.56
N ASN A 83 -5.05 -27.15 -23.83
CA ASN A 83 -5.39 -28.03 -22.71
C ASN A 83 -5.79 -27.26 -21.43
N LEU A 84 -5.43 -25.98 -21.35
CA LEU A 84 -5.83 -25.12 -20.23
C LEU A 84 -7.32 -24.78 -20.34
N THR A 85 -7.97 -24.63 -19.19
CA THR A 85 -9.33 -24.10 -19.14
C THR A 85 -9.37 -22.65 -19.63
N LYS A 86 -10.54 -22.16 -20.01
CA LYS A 86 -10.69 -20.76 -20.40
C LYS A 86 -10.28 -19.81 -19.27
N GLU A 87 -10.63 -20.12 -18.03
CA GLU A 87 -10.30 -19.33 -16.85
C GLU A 87 -8.79 -19.28 -16.61
N GLU A 88 -8.08 -20.40 -16.74
CA GLU A 88 -6.63 -20.47 -16.61
C GLU A 88 -5.91 -19.65 -17.69
N ARG A 89 -6.40 -19.71 -18.94
CA ARG A 89 -5.85 -18.88 -20.03
C ARG A 89 -6.07 -17.40 -19.78
N ASP A 90 -7.28 -17.00 -19.43
CA ASP A 90 -7.61 -15.60 -19.13
C ASP A 90 -6.78 -15.08 -17.95
N PHE A 91 -6.54 -15.95 -16.96
CA PHE A 91 -5.66 -15.65 -15.83
C PHE A 91 -4.21 -15.41 -16.28
N ILE A 92 -3.61 -16.30 -17.07
CA ILE A 92 -2.22 -16.19 -17.54
C ILE A 92 -2.02 -14.87 -18.30
N TYR A 93 -2.94 -14.49 -19.18
CA TYR A 93 -2.84 -13.22 -19.89
C TYR A 93 -2.96 -12.03 -18.97
N GLY A 94 -3.89 -12.04 -18.04
CA GLY A 94 -4.03 -11.01 -17.02
C GLY A 94 -2.77 -10.90 -16.16
N PHE A 95 -2.21 -12.03 -15.76
CA PHE A 95 -1.00 -12.10 -14.95
C PHE A 95 0.23 -11.55 -15.66
N ALA A 96 0.45 -11.94 -16.93
CA ALA A 96 1.52 -11.41 -17.76
C ALA A 96 1.44 -9.87 -17.88
N VAL A 97 0.22 -9.34 -18.03
CA VAL A 97 -0.01 -7.89 -18.06
C VAL A 97 0.34 -7.21 -16.75
N TRP A 98 -0.04 -7.79 -15.61
CA TRP A 98 0.27 -7.22 -14.30
C TRP A 98 1.77 -7.25 -14.00
N ILE A 99 2.46 -8.35 -14.37
CA ILE A 99 3.92 -8.45 -14.27
C ILE A 99 4.58 -7.36 -15.11
N TYR A 100 4.18 -7.22 -16.38
CA TYR A 100 4.72 -6.17 -17.23
C TYR A 100 4.55 -4.77 -16.62
N ARG A 101 3.35 -4.45 -16.13
CA ARG A 101 3.06 -3.16 -15.49
C ARG A 101 3.89 -2.95 -14.23
N ALA A 102 4.03 -3.96 -13.38
CA ALA A 102 4.85 -3.87 -12.18
C ALA A 102 6.31 -3.58 -12.50
N ILE A 103 6.88 -4.23 -13.54
CA ILE A 103 8.25 -3.95 -14.00
C ILE A 103 8.38 -2.51 -14.50
N VAL A 104 7.38 -1.99 -15.21
CA VAL A 104 7.37 -0.59 -15.67
C VAL A 104 7.34 0.37 -14.51
N VAL A 105 6.49 0.13 -13.49
CA VAL A 105 6.42 0.95 -12.27
C VAL A 105 7.75 0.91 -11.53
N TYR A 106 8.30 -0.29 -11.28
CA TYR A 106 9.60 -0.47 -10.62
C TYR A 106 10.71 0.31 -11.34
N LYS A 107 10.76 0.21 -12.67
CA LYS A 107 11.75 0.93 -13.47
C LYS A 107 11.63 2.45 -13.33
N ASN A 108 10.39 2.98 -13.30
CA ASN A 108 10.15 4.41 -13.14
C ASN A 108 10.51 4.89 -11.74
N ASP A 109 10.20 4.13 -10.70
CA ASP A 109 10.53 4.43 -9.30
C ASP A 109 12.07 4.50 -9.08
N LYS A 110 12.84 3.70 -9.82
CA LYS A 110 14.32 3.73 -9.83
C LYS A 110 14.91 4.73 -10.82
N ASN A 111 14.14 5.74 -11.29
CA ASN A 111 14.58 6.75 -12.26
C ASN A 111 15.25 6.19 -13.51
N ASN A 112 14.90 4.98 -13.93
CA ASN A 112 15.49 4.21 -15.03
C ASN A 112 16.95 3.75 -14.82
N ASP A 113 17.52 3.86 -13.62
CA ASP A 113 18.92 3.51 -13.29
C ASP A 113 19.10 2.08 -12.76
N SER A 114 18.05 1.25 -12.84
CA SER A 114 18.12 -0.13 -12.36
C SER A 114 19.01 -1.00 -13.25
N THR A 115 20.04 -1.62 -12.68
CA THR A 115 20.95 -2.55 -13.35
C THR A 115 20.34 -3.91 -13.67
N ILE A 116 19.22 -4.26 -13.03
CA ILE A 116 18.53 -5.55 -13.21
C ILE A 116 17.45 -5.51 -14.29
N VAL A 117 17.03 -4.30 -14.75
CA VAL A 117 15.98 -4.15 -15.77
C VAL A 117 16.62 -3.98 -17.14
N TYR A 118 16.43 -4.96 -17.99
CA TYR A 118 16.90 -4.97 -19.37
C TYR A 118 15.75 -4.54 -20.28
N GLN A 119 15.92 -3.45 -21.00
CA GLN A 119 14.93 -2.96 -21.94
C GLN A 119 15.56 -2.60 -23.29
N LYS A 120 14.97 -3.11 -24.34
CA LYS A 120 15.24 -2.67 -25.71
C LYS A 120 13.91 -2.34 -26.39
N LYS A 121 13.82 -1.17 -26.99
CA LYS A 121 12.64 -0.73 -27.74
C LYS A 121 12.99 -0.66 -29.22
N ILE A 122 12.03 -0.97 -30.07
CA ILE A 122 12.17 -0.77 -31.52
C ILE A 122 12.24 0.73 -31.78
N ASN A 123 13.34 1.20 -32.36
CA ASN A 123 13.53 2.61 -32.68
C ASN A 123 12.52 3.04 -33.77
N GLN A 124 11.85 4.15 -33.58
CA GLN A 124 11.04 4.76 -34.63
C GLN A 124 11.95 5.36 -35.68
N VAL A 125 11.87 4.89 -36.89
CA VAL A 125 12.51 5.47 -38.07
C VAL A 125 11.62 6.61 -38.58
N GLY A 126 11.89 7.85 -38.20
CA GLY A 126 11.17 9.00 -38.74
C GLY A 126 11.07 10.18 -37.78
N GLY A 127 11.88 11.17 -38.01
CA GLY A 127 11.74 12.61 -37.79
C GLY A 127 11.11 13.16 -36.53
N GLY A 128 11.93 13.84 -35.74
CA GLY A 128 11.56 15.09 -35.06
C GLY A 128 10.49 14.99 -33.97
N ASN A 129 10.88 14.74 -32.82
CA ASN A 129 10.40 15.00 -31.46
C ASN A 129 10.59 13.75 -30.58
N LYS A 130 11.28 13.91 -29.45
CA LYS A 130 11.47 12.88 -28.42
C LYS A 130 10.12 12.47 -27.79
N ARG A 131 9.24 11.79 -28.55
CA ARG A 131 8.06 11.13 -28.01
C ARG A 131 8.55 9.84 -27.31
N LYS A 132 8.13 9.64 -26.08
CA LYS A 132 8.30 8.37 -25.35
C LYS A 132 7.84 7.23 -26.28
N SER A 133 8.75 6.43 -26.80
CA SER A 133 8.40 5.30 -27.66
C SER A 133 7.76 4.23 -26.78
N ASN A 134 6.49 3.94 -26.97
CA ASN A 134 5.82 2.82 -26.32
C ASN A 134 6.33 1.49 -26.90
N THR A 135 6.37 0.45 -26.10
CA THR A 135 6.62 -0.91 -26.60
C THR A 135 5.43 -1.39 -27.42
N PHE A 136 5.64 -2.44 -28.24
CA PHE A 136 4.53 -3.04 -28.98
C PHE A 136 3.45 -3.56 -28.03
N LEU A 137 3.86 -4.18 -26.92
CA LEU A 137 2.95 -4.64 -25.87
C LEU A 137 2.14 -3.48 -25.25
N ASP A 138 2.76 -2.33 -24.98
CA ASP A 138 2.01 -1.15 -24.49
C ASP A 138 0.88 -0.75 -25.42
N ILE A 139 1.12 -0.85 -26.74
CA ILE A 139 0.11 -0.52 -27.76
C ILE A 139 -1.00 -1.56 -27.74
N LEU A 140 -0.68 -2.87 -27.70
CA LEU A 140 -1.67 -3.94 -27.61
C LEU A 140 -2.56 -3.77 -26.37
N LEU A 141 -1.95 -3.56 -25.23
CA LEU A 141 -2.68 -3.36 -23.97
C LEU A 141 -3.55 -2.10 -23.99
N SER A 142 -3.05 -1.02 -24.57
CA SER A 142 -3.80 0.23 -24.68
C SER A 142 -5.03 0.08 -25.58
N LEU A 143 -4.95 -0.73 -26.65
CA LEU A 143 -6.08 -1.05 -27.53
C LEU A 143 -7.13 -1.89 -26.78
N ILE A 144 -6.71 -2.92 -26.06
CA ILE A 144 -7.61 -3.77 -25.26
C ILE A 144 -8.28 -2.96 -24.15
N GLN A 145 -7.51 -2.11 -23.46
CA GLN A 145 -8.05 -1.26 -22.38
C GLN A 145 -9.03 -0.22 -22.94
N PHE A 146 -8.71 0.40 -24.07
CA PHE A 146 -9.64 1.33 -24.74
C PHE A 146 -10.98 0.67 -25.03
N ASN A 147 -10.97 -0.59 -25.47
CA ASN A 147 -12.21 -1.35 -25.73
C ASN A 147 -13.02 -1.57 -24.44
N LYS A 148 -12.35 -1.93 -23.33
CA LYS A 148 -13.01 -2.14 -22.03
C LYS A 148 -13.64 -0.87 -21.48
N ASP A 149 -12.90 0.26 -21.54
CA ASP A 149 -13.32 1.53 -20.96
C ASP A 149 -14.40 2.23 -21.80
N ASN A 150 -14.52 1.88 -23.07
CA ASN A 150 -15.39 2.54 -24.02
C ASN A 150 -16.38 1.59 -24.73
N LYS A 151 -16.89 0.58 -24.02
CA LYS A 151 -17.86 -0.39 -24.56
C LYS A 151 -19.10 0.24 -25.21
N SER A 152 -19.52 1.40 -24.69
CA SER A 152 -20.63 2.20 -25.21
C SER A 152 -20.22 3.26 -26.23
N PHE A 153 -18.94 3.25 -26.65
CA PHE A 153 -18.44 4.24 -27.59
C PHE A 153 -18.79 3.83 -29.02
N PHE A 154 -19.69 4.59 -29.63
CA PHE A 154 -20.10 4.43 -31.02
C PHE A 154 -20.00 5.76 -31.74
N PHE A 155 -19.64 5.72 -33.03
CA PHE A 155 -19.78 6.86 -33.89
C PHE A 155 -21.23 7.01 -34.35
N PHE A 156 -21.85 8.10 -34.00
CA PHE A 156 -23.20 8.43 -34.43
C PHE A 156 -23.16 9.35 -35.66
N VAL A 157 -23.90 8.99 -36.68
CA VAL A 157 -24.18 9.89 -37.80
C VAL A 157 -25.43 10.69 -37.48
N LEU A 158 -25.35 11.98 -37.62
CA LEU A 158 -26.52 12.85 -37.52
C LEU A 158 -27.21 12.85 -38.91
N LYS A 159 -28.27 12.08 -39.05
CA LYS A 159 -29.11 12.09 -40.23
C LYS A 159 -30.16 13.20 -40.12
N ASN A 160 -30.32 13.98 -41.17
CA ASN A 160 -31.43 14.93 -41.31
C ASN A 160 -32.63 14.16 -41.86
N ILE A 161 -33.76 14.23 -41.16
CA ILE A 161 -35.02 13.60 -41.54
C ILE A 161 -36.14 14.61 -41.43
N HIS A 162 -37.12 14.48 -42.32
CA HIS A 162 -38.25 15.44 -42.38
C HIS A 162 -39.47 14.99 -41.54
N SER A 163 -39.32 13.97 -40.72
CA SER A 163 -40.42 13.46 -39.88
C SER A 163 -39.94 13.01 -38.51
N GLY A 164 -40.78 13.09 -37.48
CA GLY A 164 -40.57 12.60 -36.12
C GLY A 164 -40.28 13.71 -35.09
N ASN A 165 -40.38 13.35 -33.81
CA ASN A 165 -40.25 14.28 -32.67
C ASN A 165 -38.78 14.48 -32.22
N ASN A 166 -37.83 14.54 -33.16
CA ASN A 166 -36.42 14.70 -32.85
C ASN A 166 -36.04 16.22 -32.84
N LYS A 167 -34.87 16.49 -32.28
CA LYS A 167 -34.35 17.87 -32.22
C LYS A 167 -34.23 18.48 -33.60
N ILE A 168 -34.81 19.67 -33.81
CA ILE A 168 -34.81 20.38 -35.08
C ILE A 168 -33.39 20.89 -35.39
N ASN A 169 -32.98 20.75 -36.65
CA ASN A 169 -31.79 21.37 -37.18
C ASN A 169 -32.18 22.74 -37.81
N TRP A 170 -32.28 23.76 -36.99
CA TRP A 170 -32.74 25.07 -37.42
C TRP A 170 -31.91 25.65 -38.55
N MET A 171 -30.57 25.51 -38.50
CA MET A 171 -29.71 26.05 -39.54
C MET A 171 -30.03 25.46 -40.93
N ARG A 172 -30.30 24.14 -40.97
CA ARG A 172 -30.67 23.45 -42.21
C ARG A 172 -32.14 23.68 -42.60
N THR A 173 -33.02 23.77 -41.63
CA THR A 173 -34.43 24.10 -41.83
C THR A 173 -34.56 25.48 -42.52
N ILE A 174 -33.90 26.49 -41.99
CA ILE A 174 -33.92 27.87 -42.55
C ILE A 174 -33.30 27.91 -43.95
N SER A 175 -32.24 27.16 -44.20
CA SER A 175 -31.54 27.17 -45.50
C SER A 175 -32.20 26.37 -46.62
N THR A 176 -33.04 25.34 -46.27
CA THR A 176 -33.56 24.41 -47.29
C THR A 176 -35.07 24.33 -47.38
N THR A 177 -35.82 24.84 -46.38
CA THR A 177 -37.28 24.81 -46.38
C THR A 177 -37.89 26.20 -46.47
N SER A 178 -38.96 26.34 -47.26
CA SER A 178 -39.69 27.59 -47.35
C SER A 178 -40.51 27.86 -46.08
N ALA A 179 -40.39 29.06 -45.55
CA ALA A 179 -41.20 29.52 -44.46
C ALA A 179 -42.52 30.10 -44.93
N ILE A 180 -43.61 29.85 -44.22
CA ILE A 180 -44.86 30.63 -44.34
C ILE A 180 -44.74 31.81 -43.37
N ILE A 181 -44.83 33.01 -43.89
CA ILE A 181 -44.80 34.20 -43.08
C ILE A 181 -46.21 34.53 -42.65
N GLN A 182 -46.46 34.53 -41.35
CA GLN A 182 -47.72 34.95 -40.75
C GLN A 182 -47.41 36.04 -39.73
N GLU A 183 -47.84 37.28 -40.07
CA GLU A 183 -47.45 38.50 -39.37
C GLU A 183 -45.92 38.64 -39.36
N ASP A 184 -45.25 38.77 -38.21
CA ASP A 184 -43.81 38.85 -38.07
C ASP A 184 -43.12 37.50 -37.77
N ASN A 185 -43.86 36.39 -37.86
CA ASN A 185 -43.33 35.05 -37.51
C ASN A 185 -43.14 34.16 -38.75
N ALA A 186 -42.00 33.53 -38.84
CA ALA A 186 -41.68 32.52 -39.84
C ALA A 186 -42.05 31.12 -39.37
N ILE A 187 -43.05 30.48 -39.96
CA ILE A 187 -43.53 29.13 -39.62
C ILE A 187 -43.00 28.14 -40.64
N TYR A 188 -42.28 27.12 -40.16
CA TYR A 188 -41.74 26.01 -40.97
C TYR A 188 -42.62 24.78 -40.79
N LEU A 189 -43.38 24.39 -41.81
CA LEU A 189 -44.28 23.24 -41.76
C LEU A 189 -43.51 21.90 -41.78
N ASN A 190 -42.36 21.85 -42.46
CA ASN A 190 -41.54 20.63 -42.60
C ASN A 190 -40.10 20.88 -42.07
N PRO A 191 -39.91 20.99 -40.75
CA PRO A 191 -38.58 21.23 -40.22
C PRO A 191 -37.69 20.01 -40.42
N VAL A 192 -36.41 20.25 -40.69
CA VAL A 192 -35.39 19.20 -40.80
C VAL A 192 -34.96 18.79 -39.41
N ASN A 193 -35.20 17.55 -39.03
CA ASN A 193 -34.86 16.99 -37.75
C ASN A 193 -33.51 16.28 -37.74
N LYS A 194 -32.85 16.25 -36.58
CA LYS A 194 -31.59 15.53 -36.37
C LYS A 194 -31.88 14.18 -35.69
N LYS A 195 -31.54 13.09 -36.35
CA LYS A 195 -31.56 11.76 -35.74
C LYS A 195 -30.15 11.23 -35.57
N ARG A 196 -29.81 10.80 -34.37
CA ARG A 196 -28.57 10.04 -34.15
C ARG A 196 -28.79 8.59 -34.56
N GLN A 197 -27.91 8.07 -35.40
CA GLN A 197 -27.93 6.70 -35.82
C GLN A 197 -26.52 6.11 -35.71
N ILE A 198 -26.38 4.88 -35.22
CA ILE A 198 -25.09 4.18 -35.17
C ILE A 198 -24.65 3.94 -36.62
N ASN A 199 -23.39 4.28 -36.90
CA ASN A 199 -22.79 4.02 -38.21
C ASN A 199 -21.95 2.73 -38.12
N PHE A 200 -22.53 1.60 -38.52
CA PHE A 200 -21.85 0.30 -38.53
C PHE A 200 -20.76 0.21 -39.63
N ASP A 201 -20.77 1.10 -40.60
CA ASP A 201 -19.76 1.17 -41.67
C ASP A 201 -18.63 2.16 -41.30
N GLU A 202 -18.53 2.58 -40.03
CA GLU A 202 -17.49 3.52 -39.61
C GLU A 202 -16.11 2.88 -39.69
N GLU A 203 -15.35 3.34 -40.64
CA GLU A 203 -14.07 2.73 -41.02
C GLU A 203 -13.05 2.64 -39.87
N LEU A 204 -12.98 3.65 -39.00
CA LEU A 204 -12.07 3.62 -37.85
C LEU A 204 -12.42 2.51 -36.86
N LEU A 205 -13.72 2.27 -36.62
CA LEU A 205 -14.18 1.19 -35.76
C LEU A 205 -13.98 -0.20 -36.43
N VAL A 206 -14.21 -0.30 -37.73
CA VAL A 206 -13.90 -1.52 -38.49
C VAL A 206 -12.41 -1.86 -38.39
N ILE A 207 -11.53 -0.87 -38.58
CA ILE A 207 -10.08 -1.05 -38.43
C ILE A 207 -9.74 -1.46 -36.97
N PHE A 208 -10.30 -0.79 -35.99
CA PHE A 208 -10.04 -1.07 -34.57
C PHE A 208 -10.45 -2.47 -34.18
N PHE A 209 -11.68 -2.89 -34.50
CA PHE A 209 -12.13 -4.25 -34.17
C PHE A 209 -11.40 -5.33 -34.99
N SER A 210 -10.94 -5.00 -36.21
CA SER A 210 -10.09 -5.88 -37.00
C SER A 210 -8.71 -6.09 -36.34
N ILE A 211 -8.14 -5.02 -35.75
CA ILE A 211 -6.90 -5.11 -34.96
C ILE A 211 -7.13 -5.95 -33.71
N LEU A 212 -8.22 -5.74 -32.95
CA LEU A 212 -8.55 -6.56 -31.78
C LEU A 212 -8.75 -8.02 -32.12
N ASN A 213 -9.42 -8.31 -33.26
CA ASN A 213 -9.56 -9.68 -33.75
C ASN A 213 -8.20 -10.31 -34.02
N TYR A 214 -7.34 -9.61 -34.75
CA TYR A 214 -5.98 -10.06 -35.03
C TYR A 214 -5.19 -10.33 -33.75
N ILE A 215 -5.22 -9.39 -32.76
CA ILE A 215 -4.56 -9.54 -31.47
C ILE A 215 -5.05 -10.80 -30.74
N GLY A 216 -6.35 -11.05 -30.75
CA GLY A 216 -6.93 -12.24 -30.12
C GLY A 216 -6.54 -13.53 -30.81
N ASP A 217 -6.59 -13.56 -32.14
CA ASP A 217 -6.28 -14.76 -32.93
C ASP A 217 -4.78 -15.09 -32.93
N THR A 218 -3.92 -14.07 -33.02
CA THR A 218 -2.47 -14.26 -33.14
C THR A 218 -1.79 -14.42 -31.78
N TYR A 219 -2.11 -13.56 -30.82
CA TYR A 219 -1.44 -13.52 -29.51
C TYR A 219 -2.26 -14.14 -28.38
N GLY A 220 -3.49 -14.56 -28.64
CA GLY A 220 -4.36 -15.22 -27.68
C GLY A 220 -4.94 -14.30 -26.59
N PHE A 221 -4.82 -12.98 -26.71
CA PHE A 221 -5.42 -12.07 -25.72
C PHE A 221 -6.94 -12.14 -25.73
N PRO A 222 -7.59 -11.97 -24.56
CA PRO A 222 -9.04 -11.90 -24.48
C PRO A 222 -9.59 -10.81 -25.40
N LYS A 223 -10.53 -11.16 -26.28
CA LYS A 223 -11.14 -10.25 -27.22
C LYS A 223 -12.64 -10.10 -26.97
N GLU A 224 -13.09 -8.87 -26.87
CA GLU A 224 -14.50 -8.51 -26.89
C GLU A 224 -14.74 -7.71 -28.18
N ILE A 225 -15.37 -8.32 -29.16
CA ILE A 225 -15.58 -7.70 -30.47
C ILE A 225 -17.08 -7.48 -30.71
N ASN A 226 -17.43 -6.32 -31.16
CA ASN A 226 -18.80 -6.06 -31.63
C ASN A 226 -19.00 -6.75 -32.99
N CYS A 227 -19.83 -7.78 -33.03
CA CYS A 227 -20.10 -8.59 -34.22
C CYS A 227 -20.90 -7.86 -35.31
N ASN A 228 -21.38 -6.65 -35.04
CA ASN A 228 -22.11 -5.86 -36.05
C ASN A 228 -21.21 -5.17 -37.09
N PHE A 229 -19.89 -5.23 -36.92
CA PHE A 229 -18.92 -4.67 -37.86
C PHE A 229 -18.38 -5.74 -38.81
N ASP A 230 -18.26 -5.41 -40.11
CA ASP A 230 -17.63 -6.27 -41.11
C ASP A 230 -16.10 -6.15 -41.00
N LEU A 231 -15.44 -7.16 -40.39
CA LEU A 231 -14.04 -7.10 -40.05
C LEU A 231 -13.13 -7.36 -41.26
N ILE A 232 -12.00 -6.64 -41.27
CA ILE A 232 -10.93 -6.89 -42.23
C ILE A 232 -10.08 -8.07 -41.71
N THR A 233 -10.08 -9.17 -42.41
CA THR A 233 -9.39 -10.41 -42.01
C THR A 233 -8.47 -10.98 -43.09
N GLY A 234 -7.62 -11.94 -42.73
CA GLY A 234 -6.77 -12.67 -43.65
C GLY A 234 -5.85 -11.82 -44.52
N LYS A 235 -5.72 -12.11 -45.81
CA LYS A 235 -4.81 -11.40 -46.76
C LYS A 235 -5.08 -9.87 -46.83
N ARG A 236 -6.33 -9.45 -46.59
CA ARG A 236 -6.67 -8.01 -46.58
C ARG A 236 -6.07 -7.33 -45.33
N PHE A 237 -6.10 -7.96 -44.16
CA PHE A 237 -5.51 -7.43 -42.96
C PHE A 237 -3.98 -7.41 -43.04
N GLU A 238 -3.37 -8.41 -43.61
CA GLU A 238 -1.91 -8.42 -43.88
C GLU A 238 -1.48 -7.23 -44.74
N LYS A 239 -2.26 -6.85 -45.76
CA LYS A 239 -2.00 -5.62 -46.54
C LYS A 239 -2.02 -4.37 -45.65
N TYR A 240 -2.93 -4.30 -44.69
CA TYR A 240 -2.98 -3.18 -43.74
C TYR A 240 -1.73 -3.17 -42.83
N ARG A 241 -1.27 -4.31 -42.34
CA ARG A 241 -0.03 -4.42 -41.53
C ARG A 241 1.20 -4.00 -42.33
N ASN A 242 1.27 -4.32 -43.60
CA ASN A 242 2.41 -4.01 -44.47
C ASN A 242 2.46 -2.54 -44.95
N GLY A 243 1.72 -1.65 -44.28
CA GLY A 243 1.80 -0.20 -44.47
C GLY A 243 0.56 0.46 -45.05
N TYR A 244 -0.38 -0.29 -45.67
CA TYR A 244 -1.63 0.28 -46.18
C TYR A 244 -2.49 0.89 -45.05
N GLY A 245 -2.46 0.29 -43.85
CA GLY A 245 -3.19 0.78 -42.69
C GLY A 245 -2.78 2.21 -42.28
N ILE A 246 -1.50 2.52 -42.33
CA ILE A 246 -0.98 3.86 -42.06
C ILE A 246 -1.50 4.87 -43.10
N ILE A 247 -1.39 4.50 -44.37
CA ILE A 247 -1.86 5.36 -45.47
C ILE A 247 -3.35 5.62 -45.30
N ARG A 248 -4.13 4.58 -45.04
CA ARG A 248 -5.59 4.70 -44.91
C ARG A 248 -6.01 5.53 -43.71
N LEU A 249 -5.38 5.29 -42.54
CA LEU A 249 -5.62 6.10 -41.34
C LEU A 249 -5.32 7.56 -41.54
N ASN A 250 -4.23 7.90 -42.23
CA ASN A 250 -3.93 9.30 -42.58
C ASN A 250 -4.99 9.95 -43.49
N GLN A 251 -5.54 9.18 -44.44
CA GLN A 251 -6.60 9.64 -45.32
C GLN A 251 -7.91 9.94 -44.59
N ILE A 252 -8.24 9.19 -43.55
CA ILE A 252 -9.50 9.35 -42.80
C ILE A 252 -9.40 10.25 -41.59
N LYS A 253 -8.20 10.68 -41.19
CA LYS A 253 -7.95 11.45 -39.96
C LYS A 253 -8.82 12.70 -39.83
N TYR A 254 -9.01 13.43 -40.94
CA TYR A 254 -9.76 14.69 -40.98
C TYR A 254 -11.26 14.53 -40.66
N LYS A 255 -11.78 13.29 -40.66
CA LYS A 255 -13.18 12.98 -40.31
C LYS A 255 -13.45 13.06 -38.81
N TYR A 256 -12.40 13.04 -37.99
CA TYR A 256 -12.51 12.88 -36.51
C TYR A 256 -12.07 14.14 -35.79
N PHE A 257 -12.96 14.64 -34.91
CA PHE A 257 -12.74 15.84 -34.10
C PHE A 257 -12.95 15.59 -32.61
N SER A 258 -13.54 14.45 -32.21
CA SER A 258 -13.69 14.13 -30.79
C SER A 258 -12.40 13.56 -30.21
N ASP A 259 -12.07 13.91 -28.97
CA ASP A 259 -10.86 13.42 -28.28
C ASP A 259 -10.78 11.90 -28.26
N LYS A 260 -11.91 11.21 -28.03
CA LYS A 260 -11.96 9.74 -28.04
C LYS A 260 -11.67 9.15 -29.41
N ALA A 261 -12.23 9.72 -30.48
CA ALA A 261 -11.96 9.27 -31.84
C ALA A 261 -10.51 9.52 -32.24
N LEU A 262 -9.94 10.66 -31.87
CA LEU A 262 -8.53 10.97 -32.10
C LEU A 262 -7.59 10.07 -31.28
N GLN A 263 -7.97 9.73 -30.05
CA GLN A 263 -7.23 8.76 -29.24
C GLN A 263 -7.25 7.39 -29.88
N LEU A 264 -8.41 6.91 -30.32
CA LEU A 264 -8.56 5.63 -31.01
C LEU A 264 -7.74 5.62 -32.31
N TRP A 265 -7.82 6.69 -33.11
CA TRP A 265 -7.03 6.85 -34.32
C TRP A 265 -5.52 6.73 -34.01
N LYS A 266 -5.03 7.41 -32.95
CA LYS A 266 -3.63 7.35 -32.55
C LYS A 266 -3.19 5.94 -32.15
N LEU A 267 -4.03 5.19 -31.47
CA LEU A 267 -3.75 3.80 -31.06
C LEU A 267 -3.68 2.87 -32.28
N CYS A 268 -4.65 2.96 -33.20
CA CYS A 268 -4.64 2.18 -34.45
C CYS A 268 -3.43 2.53 -35.34
N TYR A 269 -3.09 3.83 -35.41
CA TYR A 269 -1.90 4.26 -36.15
C TYR A 269 -0.62 3.70 -35.54
N ALA A 270 -0.47 3.78 -34.22
CA ALA A 270 0.69 3.22 -33.52
C ALA A 270 0.85 1.72 -33.72
N PHE A 271 -0.26 0.98 -33.75
CA PHE A 271 -0.25 -0.46 -34.03
C PHE A 271 0.32 -0.76 -35.43
N PHE A 272 -0.19 -0.12 -36.48
CA PHE A 272 0.31 -0.37 -37.83
C PHE A 272 1.73 0.15 -38.06
N ASP A 273 2.11 1.26 -37.42
CA ASP A 273 3.48 1.78 -37.52
C ASP A 273 4.49 0.80 -36.91
N LYS A 274 4.20 0.27 -35.72
CA LYS A 274 5.01 -0.76 -35.08
C LYS A 274 5.00 -2.08 -35.84
N SER A 275 3.86 -2.56 -36.30
CA SER A 275 3.75 -3.78 -37.09
C SER A 275 4.56 -3.70 -38.40
N ARG A 276 4.55 -2.54 -39.05
CA ARG A 276 5.39 -2.31 -40.24
C ARG A 276 6.87 -2.35 -39.93
N GLN A 277 7.30 -1.71 -38.84
CA GLN A 277 8.71 -1.70 -38.42
C GLN A 277 9.20 -3.11 -38.13
N ILE A 278 8.40 -3.94 -37.48
CA ILE A 278 8.69 -5.33 -37.17
C ILE A 278 8.81 -6.14 -38.48
N TYR A 279 7.88 -5.97 -39.40
CA TYR A 279 7.84 -6.69 -40.69
C TYR A 279 9.06 -6.37 -41.57
N VAL A 280 9.49 -5.10 -41.61
CA VAL A 280 10.63 -4.66 -42.43
C VAL A 280 11.98 -5.03 -41.83
N ASN A 281 12.08 -5.19 -40.52
CA ASN A 281 13.35 -5.42 -39.83
C ASN A 281 13.24 -6.52 -38.77
N THR A 282 13.30 -7.77 -39.23
CA THR A 282 13.23 -8.98 -38.37
C THR A 282 14.40 -9.11 -37.39
N SER A 283 15.48 -8.32 -37.55
CA SER A 283 16.60 -8.30 -36.61
C SER A 283 16.39 -7.40 -35.41
N GLN A 284 15.31 -6.61 -35.38
CA GLN A 284 15.00 -5.76 -34.23
C GLN A 284 14.38 -6.59 -33.10
N LYS A 285 14.98 -6.46 -31.92
CA LYS A 285 14.53 -7.09 -30.69
C LYS A 285 13.79 -6.07 -29.83
N GLU A 286 12.65 -6.43 -29.28
CA GLU A 286 11.95 -5.65 -28.28
C GLU A 286 11.77 -6.49 -27.03
N TYR A 287 12.23 -6.02 -25.88
CA TYR A 287 12.06 -6.72 -24.62
C TYR A 287 12.02 -5.78 -23.42
N LEU A 288 11.37 -6.24 -22.38
CA LEU A 288 11.41 -5.71 -21.03
C LEU A 288 11.52 -6.91 -20.08
N LEU A 289 12.72 -7.18 -19.64
CA LEU A 289 13.07 -8.32 -18.80
C LEU A 289 13.72 -7.86 -17.52
N VAL A 290 13.49 -8.56 -16.43
CA VAL A 290 14.12 -8.33 -15.13
C VAL A 290 14.88 -9.58 -14.75
N LYS A 291 16.17 -9.44 -14.48
CA LYS A 291 16.99 -10.48 -13.86
C LYS A 291 16.74 -10.48 -12.36
N SER A 292 16.59 -11.67 -11.76
CA SER A 292 16.38 -11.78 -10.31
C SER A 292 15.14 -11.06 -9.82
N PHE A 293 13.96 -11.53 -10.24
CA PHE A 293 12.68 -10.89 -9.94
C PHE A 293 12.36 -10.79 -8.44
N HIS A 294 13.06 -11.56 -7.57
CA HIS A 294 12.95 -11.40 -6.12
C HIS A 294 13.21 -9.96 -5.67
N ILE A 295 14.15 -9.24 -6.32
CA ILE A 295 14.43 -7.82 -6.00
C ILE A 295 13.22 -6.92 -6.32
N VAL A 296 12.48 -7.24 -7.38
CA VAL A 296 11.23 -6.52 -7.69
C VAL A 296 10.15 -6.85 -6.68
N PHE A 297 10.06 -8.10 -6.24
CA PHE A 297 9.13 -8.49 -5.19
C PHE A 297 9.44 -7.80 -3.85
N GLU A 298 10.71 -7.75 -3.45
CA GLU A 298 11.17 -6.98 -2.29
C GLU A 298 10.77 -5.50 -2.42
N ALA A 299 10.97 -4.89 -3.59
CA ALA A 299 10.57 -3.50 -3.82
C ALA A 299 9.04 -3.30 -3.78
N ILE A 300 8.25 -4.27 -4.26
CA ILE A 300 6.79 -4.26 -4.15
C ILE A 300 6.36 -4.25 -2.69
N ILE A 301 6.89 -5.18 -1.90
CA ILE A 301 6.56 -5.28 -0.47
C ILE A 301 7.07 -4.05 0.29
N ASP A 302 8.26 -3.57 -0.02
CA ASP A 302 8.81 -2.36 0.60
C ASP A 302 7.94 -1.11 0.35
N ALA A 303 7.48 -0.92 -0.88
CA ALA A 303 6.56 0.17 -1.22
C ALA A 303 5.21 0.06 -0.47
N LEU A 304 4.77 -1.16 -0.19
CA LEU A 304 3.48 -1.45 0.44
C LEU A 304 3.54 -1.55 1.97
N VAL A 305 4.71 -1.82 2.58
CA VAL A 305 4.84 -2.04 4.03
C VAL A 305 5.89 -1.11 4.64
N GLY A 306 7.03 -0.91 3.99
CA GLY A 306 8.16 -0.12 4.49
C GLY A 306 7.91 1.39 4.55
N ASP A 307 8.77 2.11 5.27
CA ASP A 307 8.79 3.58 5.27
C ASP A 307 9.67 4.11 4.13
N SER A 308 9.24 5.23 3.56
CA SER A 308 10.02 5.98 2.58
C SER A 308 9.66 7.47 2.70
N PRO A 309 10.63 8.34 3.04
CA PRO A 309 12.03 8.05 3.34
C PRO A 309 12.23 7.31 4.67
N LEU A 310 13.37 6.67 4.82
CA LEU A 310 13.83 6.15 6.12
C LEU A 310 14.20 7.30 7.06
N PRO A 311 14.27 7.06 8.40
CA PRO A 311 14.79 8.02 9.33
C PRO A 311 16.21 8.50 8.95
N ASP A 312 16.52 9.78 9.18
CA ASP A 312 17.83 10.35 8.85
C ASP A 312 18.96 9.59 9.53
N GLY A 313 20.01 9.29 8.79
CA GLY A 313 21.16 8.54 9.27
C GLY A 313 20.97 7.02 9.28
N MET A 314 19.79 6.51 8.91
CA MET A 314 19.53 5.09 8.78
C MET A 314 19.61 4.64 7.33
N ASP A 315 20.47 3.70 7.04
CA ASP A 315 20.57 3.06 5.72
C ASP A 315 20.11 1.59 5.83
N LYS A 316 19.41 1.13 4.81
CA LYS A 316 19.09 -0.30 4.66
C LYS A 316 20.33 -1.16 4.60
N LYS A 317 21.41 -0.64 4.00
CA LYS A 317 22.73 -1.30 3.99
C LYS A 317 23.44 -0.99 5.29
N GLN A 318 23.59 -2.00 6.10
CA GLN A 318 24.22 -1.92 7.41
C GLN A 318 25.75 -1.98 7.31
N GLU A 319 26.47 -1.59 8.36
CA GLU A 319 27.94 -1.56 8.38
C GLU A 319 28.59 -2.91 8.11
N ASP A 320 27.94 -4.01 8.53
CA ASP A 320 28.39 -5.38 8.23
C ASP A 320 28.09 -5.84 6.79
N GLY A 321 27.58 -4.94 5.95
CA GLY A 321 27.26 -5.18 4.54
C GLY A 321 25.93 -5.87 4.30
N LYS A 322 25.17 -6.22 5.33
CA LYS A 322 23.81 -6.77 5.20
C LYS A 322 22.83 -5.70 4.80
N ILE A 323 21.78 -6.10 4.08
CA ILE A 323 20.71 -5.21 3.62
C ILE A 323 19.40 -5.67 4.26
N VAL A 324 18.70 -4.75 4.92
CA VAL A 324 17.36 -4.95 5.47
C VAL A 324 16.35 -4.66 4.36
N ASP A 325 15.47 -5.61 4.04
CA ASP A 325 14.50 -5.44 2.96
C ASP A 325 13.45 -4.39 3.34
N HIS A 326 12.86 -4.51 4.54
CA HIS A 326 11.79 -3.64 5.00
C HIS A 326 12.05 -3.14 6.41
N LEU A 327 11.86 -1.84 6.59
CA LEU A 327 11.90 -1.19 7.88
C LEU A 327 10.78 -0.14 7.94
N PHE A 328 10.06 -0.12 9.03
CA PHE A 328 9.09 0.94 9.29
C PHE A 328 8.93 1.19 10.78
N THR A 329 8.45 2.37 11.11
CA THR A 329 8.06 2.76 12.47
C THR A 329 6.55 2.57 12.62
N ALA A 330 6.15 1.94 13.70
CA ALA A 330 4.75 1.77 14.05
C ALA A 330 4.57 1.76 15.56
N LYS A 331 3.33 1.66 16.01
CA LYS A 331 2.99 1.66 17.43
C LYS A 331 3.74 0.57 18.20
N SER A 332 4.25 0.93 19.37
CA SER A 332 4.84 -0.01 20.31
C SER A 332 3.84 -1.11 20.68
N LEU A 333 4.33 -2.31 20.87
CA LEU A 333 3.50 -3.43 21.33
C LEU A 333 3.01 -3.21 22.76
N ILE A 334 3.78 -2.49 23.57
CA ILE A 334 3.59 -2.38 25.02
C ILE A 334 2.48 -1.37 25.34
N GLU A 335 2.61 -0.13 24.89
CA GLU A 335 1.76 0.99 25.36
C GLU A 335 0.75 1.51 24.34
N GLY A 336 0.58 0.85 23.26
CA GLY A 336 -0.43 1.25 22.28
C GLY A 336 -0.10 2.55 21.54
N GLU A 337 -0.82 3.62 21.81
CA GLU A 337 -0.76 4.82 20.98
C GLU A 337 0.33 5.84 21.38
N SER A 338 0.92 5.73 22.55
CA SER A 338 1.80 6.75 23.11
C SER A 338 3.26 6.66 22.67
N SER A 339 3.74 5.49 22.25
CA SER A 339 5.09 5.32 21.75
C SER A 339 5.15 4.51 20.47
N ASN A 340 6.28 4.60 19.79
CA ASN A 340 6.56 3.85 18.57
C ASN A 340 7.77 2.91 18.78
N THR A 341 7.89 1.91 17.92
CA THR A 341 9.06 1.04 17.80
C THR A 341 9.36 0.75 16.34
N TYR A 342 10.50 0.15 16.09
CA TYR A 342 10.84 -0.31 14.73
C TYR A 342 10.27 -1.70 14.48
N TYR A 343 9.83 -1.92 13.25
CA TYR A 343 9.42 -3.21 12.72
C TYR A 343 10.35 -3.57 11.56
N ILE A 344 10.90 -4.77 11.57
CA ILE A 344 11.92 -5.21 10.61
C ILE A 344 11.37 -6.39 9.84
N GLY A 345 11.35 -6.28 8.52
CA GLY A 345 10.84 -7.31 7.63
C GLY A 345 11.84 -7.76 6.58
N ASP A 346 11.62 -8.97 6.09
CA ASP A 346 12.38 -9.55 4.98
C ASP A 346 11.42 -10.31 4.05
N SER A 347 11.57 -10.11 2.75
CA SER A 347 10.70 -10.71 1.74
C SER A 347 11.23 -12.04 1.26
N LYS A 348 10.34 -13.01 1.09
CA LYS A 348 10.67 -14.36 0.61
C LYS A 348 9.91 -14.69 -0.66
N TYR A 349 10.64 -14.72 -1.75
CA TYR A 349 10.14 -15.04 -3.08
C TYR A 349 10.58 -16.46 -3.48
N TYR A 350 9.75 -17.44 -3.14
CA TYR A 350 10.03 -18.86 -3.36
C TYR A 350 8.98 -19.51 -4.25
N LYS A 351 9.31 -20.70 -4.79
CA LYS A 351 8.30 -21.63 -5.34
C LYS A 351 7.34 -22.02 -4.22
N MET A 352 6.08 -22.27 -4.57
CA MET A 352 5.08 -22.63 -3.57
C MET A 352 5.46 -23.92 -2.84
N GLY A 353 5.41 -23.87 -1.50
CA GLY A 353 5.70 -25.03 -0.64
C GLY A 353 7.13 -25.09 -0.10
N ASN A 354 8.06 -24.26 -0.55
CA ASN A 354 9.41 -24.24 0.00
C ASN A 354 9.42 -23.70 1.44
N GLU A 355 10.20 -24.38 2.32
CA GLU A 355 10.37 -23.96 3.72
C GLU A 355 11.47 -22.89 3.87
N LEU A 356 11.35 -22.10 4.94
CA LEU A 356 12.40 -21.15 5.33
C LEU A 356 13.63 -21.87 5.85
N GLY A 357 14.80 -21.51 5.35
CA GLY A 357 16.06 -21.98 5.90
C GLY A 357 16.36 -21.35 7.26
N LYS A 358 16.99 -22.10 8.15
CA LYS A 358 17.44 -21.62 9.48
C LYS A 358 18.36 -20.41 9.38
N GLU A 359 19.17 -20.33 8.32
CA GLU A 359 20.05 -19.18 8.05
C GLU A 359 19.29 -17.87 7.92
N SER A 360 18.12 -17.88 7.27
CA SER A 360 17.25 -16.69 7.14
C SER A 360 16.80 -16.17 8.50
N VAL A 361 16.44 -17.08 9.42
CA VAL A 361 16.04 -16.73 10.79
C VAL A 361 17.19 -16.06 11.55
N TYR A 362 18.38 -16.64 11.51
CA TYR A 362 19.55 -16.05 12.17
C TYR A 362 19.96 -14.71 11.58
N LYS A 363 19.87 -14.57 10.25
CA LYS A 363 20.12 -13.31 9.56
C LYS A 363 19.16 -12.22 10.04
N GLN A 364 17.89 -12.54 10.19
CA GLN A 364 16.86 -11.60 10.64
C GLN A 364 17.12 -11.13 12.09
N TYR A 365 17.54 -12.02 12.98
CA TYR A 365 17.94 -11.63 14.33
C TYR A 365 19.16 -10.69 14.35
N THR A 366 20.09 -10.88 13.42
CA THR A 366 21.23 -9.95 13.29
C THR A 366 20.75 -8.55 12.89
N TYR A 367 19.77 -8.45 11.97
CA TYR A 367 19.19 -7.15 11.60
C TYR A 367 18.59 -6.43 12.80
N ALA A 368 17.83 -7.13 13.63
CA ALA A 368 17.26 -6.54 14.83
C ALA A 368 18.33 -5.99 15.78
N ARG A 369 19.39 -6.75 16.02
CA ARG A 369 20.50 -6.30 16.87
C ARG A 369 21.22 -5.08 16.30
N ASN A 370 21.40 -5.02 14.98
CA ASN A 370 22.02 -3.89 14.32
C ASN A 370 21.15 -2.62 14.41
N VAL A 371 19.82 -2.76 14.30
CA VAL A 371 18.89 -1.63 14.51
C VAL A 371 18.94 -1.12 15.96
N ILE A 372 18.99 -2.02 16.91
CA ILE A 372 19.17 -1.65 18.34
C ILE A 372 20.49 -0.89 18.51
N GLN A 373 21.59 -1.42 17.97
CA GLN A 373 22.91 -0.79 18.10
C GLN A 373 22.92 0.61 17.47
N TRP A 374 22.42 0.74 16.24
CA TRP A 374 22.30 2.05 15.58
C TRP A 374 21.51 3.06 16.44
N ASN A 375 20.39 2.64 17.04
CA ASN A 375 19.59 3.52 17.88
C ASN A 375 20.35 3.92 19.16
N LEU A 376 21.10 2.99 19.78
CA LEU A 376 21.94 3.27 20.93
C LEU A 376 23.08 4.25 20.59
N ASP A 377 23.70 4.12 19.44
CA ASP A 377 24.81 4.98 19.02
C ASP A 377 24.34 6.42 18.83
N ILE A 378 23.15 6.63 18.28
CA ILE A 378 22.53 7.96 18.18
C ILE A 378 22.35 8.58 19.57
N PHE A 379 21.85 7.83 20.55
CA PHE A 379 21.70 8.33 21.92
C PHE A 379 23.04 8.58 22.60
N ASN A 380 24.02 7.72 22.42
CA ASN A 380 25.38 7.88 22.95
C ASN A 380 26.06 9.15 22.41
N ASP A 381 25.74 9.53 21.17
CA ASP A 381 26.17 10.79 20.57
C ASP A 381 25.41 12.02 21.10
N GLY A 382 24.50 11.84 22.05
CA GLY A 382 23.67 12.91 22.61
C GLY A 382 22.60 13.44 21.66
N LYS A 383 22.22 12.64 20.63
CA LYS A 383 21.19 12.97 19.67
C LYS A 383 19.92 12.19 19.98
N VAL A 384 18.78 12.77 19.65
CA VAL A 384 17.49 12.06 19.67
C VAL A 384 17.26 11.47 18.29
N PRO A 385 16.88 10.18 18.15
CA PRO A 385 16.51 9.63 16.86
C PRO A 385 15.40 10.44 16.21
N PRO A 386 15.39 10.58 14.88
CA PRO A 386 14.39 11.40 14.16
C PRO A 386 12.95 11.01 14.48
N SER A 387 12.71 9.74 14.76
CA SER A 387 11.40 9.18 15.15
C SER A 387 11.08 9.36 16.66
N GLY A 388 12.01 9.90 17.46
CA GLY A 388 11.88 9.99 18.93
C GLY A 388 11.90 8.64 19.65
N ILE A 389 12.26 7.56 18.97
CA ILE A 389 12.22 6.19 19.52
C ILE A 389 13.45 5.94 20.38
N LYS A 390 13.24 5.60 21.64
CA LYS A 390 14.26 5.12 22.59
C LYS A 390 14.03 3.63 22.83
N LEU A 391 14.97 2.80 22.38
CA LEU A 391 14.81 1.33 22.46
C LEU A 391 15.32 0.74 23.79
N ARG A 392 16.28 1.38 24.45
CA ARG A 392 16.82 0.94 25.73
C ARG A 392 16.38 1.88 26.82
N ASP A 393 16.06 1.31 27.96
CA ASP A 393 15.79 2.03 29.20
C ASP A 393 17.04 2.05 30.07
N ASP A 394 17.52 3.25 30.39
CA ASP A 394 18.74 3.44 31.18
C ASP A 394 18.57 3.15 32.68
N GLU A 395 17.33 3.11 33.16
CA GLU A 395 17.04 2.85 34.59
C GLU A 395 16.96 1.37 34.92
N THR A 396 16.28 0.58 34.03
CA THR A 396 16.02 -0.84 34.27
C THR A 396 16.85 -1.78 33.38
N GLU A 397 17.63 -1.23 32.45
CA GLU A 397 18.33 -2.01 31.41
C GLU A 397 17.35 -2.83 30.53
N GLY A 398 16.08 -2.45 30.49
CA GLY A 398 15.08 -3.07 29.65
C GLY A 398 15.16 -2.57 28.21
N TYR A 399 14.75 -3.40 27.27
CA TYR A 399 14.69 -3.08 25.85
C TYR A 399 13.26 -3.17 25.32
N ASN A 400 12.87 -2.19 24.51
CA ASN A 400 11.60 -2.24 23.80
C ASN A 400 11.61 -3.40 22.79
N ILE A 401 10.47 -4.00 22.59
CA ILE A 401 10.33 -5.15 21.69
C ILE A 401 10.37 -4.64 20.24
N ILE A 402 11.26 -5.23 19.44
CA ILE A 402 11.33 -5.02 18.00
C ILE A 402 10.73 -6.23 17.29
N PRO A 403 9.53 -6.11 16.70
CA PRO A 403 8.95 -7.18 15.93
C PRO A 403 9.72 -7.42 14.64
N ASN A 404 10.02 -8.68 14.35
CA ASN A 404 10.56 -9.11 13.08
C ASN A 404 9.55 -9.98 12.34
N PHE A 405 9.55 -9.91 11.02
CA PHE A 405 8.64 -10.70 10.21
C PHE A 405 9.23 -11.10 8.87
N PHE A 406 8.80 -12.26 8.38
CA PHE A 406 8.95 -12.65 6.98
C PHE A 406 7.64 -12.47 6.26
N ILE A 407 7.72 -12.02 5.01
CA ILE A 407 6.59 -11.96 4.08
C ILE A 407 6.91 -12.83 2.88
N SER A 408 6.22 -13.96 2.76
CA SER A 408 6.38 -14.88 1.64
C SER A 408 5.31 -14.68 0.59
N ALA A 409 5.71 -14.73 -0.69
CA ALA A 409 4.78 -14.77 -1.79
C ALA A 409 3.98 -16.09 -1.79
N SER A 410 2.66 -16.01 -1.86
CA SER A 410 1.76 -17.15 -2.03
C SER A 410 0.75 -16.87 -3.13
N MET A 411 0.23 -17.92 -3.76
CA MET A 411 -0.81 -17.80 -4.78
C MET A 411 -2.17 -18.18 -4.21
N ASP A 412 -3.18 -17.34 -4.45
CA ASP A 412 -4.56 -17.72 -4.14
C ASP A 412 -5.00 -18.90 -5.01
N GLU A 413 -5.63 -19.93 -4.42
CA GLU A 413 -6.04 -21.15 -5.12
C GLU A 413 -7.02 -20.91 -6.26
N LYS A 414 -7.79 -19.83 -6.18
CA LYS A 414 -8.74 -19.39 -7.20
C LYS A 414 -8.20 -18.24 -8.07
N TYR A 415 -6.92 -17.94 -7.98
CA TYR A 415 -6.22 -16.91 -8.77
C TYR A 415 -6.87 -15.52 -8.72
N ARG A 416 -7.35 -15.10 -7.55
CA ARG A 416 -8.08 -13.83 -7.37
C ARG A 416 -7.14 -12.69 -7.00
N TYR A 417 -7.27 -11.57 -7.72
CA TYR A 417 -6.55 -10.33 -7.47
C TYR A 417 -7.19 -9.45 -6.40
N SER A 418 -8.46 -9.69 -6.07
CA SER A 418 -9.24 -8.84 -5.15
C SER A 418 -9.15 -9.28 -3.70
N ILE A 419 -8.49 -10.40 -3.40
CA ILE A 419 -8.36 -10.90 -2.04
C ILE A 419 -7.10 -10.37 -1.43
N ASP A 420 -7.27 -9.49 -0.46
CA ASP A 420 -6.25 -9.08 0.48
C ASP A 420 -5.96 -10.24 1.42
N GLY A 421 -5.06 -11.12 0.99
CA GLY A 421 -4.81 -12.39 1.62
C GLY A 421 -3.52 -12.43 2.44
N ILE A 422 -3.18 -11.35 3.18
CA ILE A 422 -2.09 -11.50 4.13
C ILE A 422 -2.60 -12.29 5.34
N LYS A 423 -1.97 -13.42 5.60
CA LYS A 423 -2.29 -14.29 6.71
C LYS A 423 -1.00 -14.88 7.29
N GLU A 424 -1.04 -15.26 8.55
CA GLU A 424 0.03 -16.05 9.11
C GLU A 424 0.18 -17.35 8.32
N THR A 425 1.41 -17.76 8.05
CA THR A 425 1.66 -18.95 7.24
C THR A 425 1.15 -20.21 7.94
N ASP A 426 0.56 -21.12 7.18
CA ASP A 426 0.12 -22.44 7.67
C ASP A 426 1.30 -23.43 7.83
N ARG A 427 2.55 -23.00 7.55
CA ARG A 427 3.76 -23.83 7.65
C ARG A 427 4.09 -24.12 9.11
N LYS A 428 4.75 -25.23 9.34
CA LYS A 428 5.34 -25.53 10.66
C LYS A 428 6.35 -24.43 10.99
N ASN A 429 6.36 -23.96 12.25
CA ASN A 429 7.23 -22.89 12.72
C ASN A 429 6.95 -21.54 12.05
N ASN A 430 5.72 -21.08 12.18
CA ASN A 430 5.28 -19.76 11.72
C ASN A 430 5.66 -18.63 12.69
N ARG A 431 6.06 -18.97 13.92
CA ARG A 431 6.48 -18.05 14.97
C ARG A 431 7.74 -18.55 15.65
N TYR A 432 8.66 -17.66 15.85
CA TYR A 432 9.89 -17.94 16.56
C TYR A 432 10.09 -16.91 17.67
N MET A 433 10.42 -17.37 18.86
CA MET A 433 10.96 -16.53 19.92
C MET A 433 12.35 -17.06 20.26
N SER A 434 13.36 -16.22 20.01
CA SER A 434 14.71 -16.48 20.51
C SER A 434 14.88 -15.74 21.82
N LYS A 435 15.14 -16.46 22.90
CA LYS A 435 15.44 -15.86 24.20
C LYS A 435 16.69 -16.52 24.78
N GLN A 436 17.60 -15.71 25.27
CA GLN A 436 18.80 -16.19 25.94
C GLN A 436 18.50 -16.62 27.37
N PHE A 437 17.59 -15.90 28.02
CA PHE A 437 17.15 -16.16 29.39
C PHE A 437 15.64 -16.38 29.43
N GLN A 438 15.22 -17.25 30.33
CA GLN A 438 13.78 -17.45 30.56
C GLN A 438 13.20 -16.29 31.37
N ASN A 439 11.91 -16.06 31.20
CA ASN A 439 11.15 -14.98 31.89
C ASN A 439 11.78 -13.59 31.78
N ARG A 440 12.34 -13.25 30.58
CA ARG A 440 12.97 -11.95 30.31
C ARG A 440 12.56 -11.44 28.92
N LEU A 441 11.31 -10.96 28.81
CA LEU A 441 10.78 -10.49 27.53
C LEU A 441 11.48 -9.20 27.07
N PHE A 442 11.83 -8.33 27.99
CA PHE A 442 12.51 -7.06 27.71
C PHE A 442 14.04 -7.15 27.73
N ASP A 443 14.56 -8.33 27.49
CA ASP A 443 16.00 -8.54 27.31
C ASP A 443 16.43 -8.20 25.89
N ARG A 444 17.64 -7.64 25.71
CA ARG A 444 18.22 -7.30 24.40
C ARG A 444 18.21 -8.48 23.41
N ASP A 445 18.42 -9.69 23.92
CA ASP A 445 18.55 -10.90 23.12
C ASP A 445 17.22 -11.67 22.98
N THR A 446 16.11 -11.13 23.51
CA THR A 446 14.78 -11.65 23.23
C THR A 446 14.27 -11.08 21.91
N LEU A 447 14.23 -11.91 20.88
CA LEU A 447 13.88 -11.53 19.53
C LEU A 447 12.66 -12.32 19.06
N LEU A 448 11.67 -11.62 18.56
CA LEU A 448 10.43 -12.17 18.02
C LEU A 448 10.48 -12.18 16.51
N LEU A 449 10.00 -13.25 15.89
CA LEU A 449 9.92 -13.38 14.45
C LEU A 449 8.62 -14.08 14.07
N PHE A 450 7.88 -13.47 13.17
CA PHE A 450 6.61 -13.94 12.61
C PHE A 450 6.75 -14.21 11.13
N HIS A 451 5.97 -15.15 10.62
CA HIS A 451 5.97 -15.47 9.20
C HIS A 451 4.56 -15.33 8.61
N TYR A 452 4.44 -14.47 7.63
CA TYR A 452 3.20 -14.19 6.90
C TYR A 452 3.31 -14.60 5.44
N ASP A 453 2.22 -15.14 4.92
CA ASP A 453 2.03 -15.34 3.49
C ASP A 453 1.16 -14.20 2.94
N VAL A 454 1.56 -13.61 1.81
CA VAL A 454 0.80 -12.58 1.13
C VAL A 454 0.32 -13.08 -0.23
N ASN A 455 -0.92 -12.76 -0.60
CA ASN A 455 -1.40 -13.05 -1.94
C ASN A 455 -0.61 -12.24 -2.97
N PHE A 456 0.28 -12.94 -3.69
CA PHE A 456 1.17 -12.34 -4.69
C PHE A 456 0.40 -11.55 -5.76
N LEU A 457 -0.75 -12.07 -6.21
CA LEU A 457 -1.58 -11.43 -7.23
C LEU A 457 -2.13 -10.08 -6.74
N PHE A 458 -2.57 -10.05 -5.50
CA PHE A 458 -3.11 -8.83 -4.89
C PHE A 458 -2.04 -7.76 -4.79
N VAL A 459 -0.90 -8.05 -4.16
CA VAL A 459 0.17 -7.04 -3.96
C VAL A 459 0.78 -6.59 -5.29
N LEU A 460 0.94 -7.51 -6.24
CA LEU A 460 1.38 -7.19 -7.60
C LEU A 460 0.42 -6.21 -8.28
N SER A 461 -0.88 -6.48 -8.22
CA SER A 461 -1.89 -5.62 -8.85
C SER A 461 -2.01 -4.27 -8.16
N LEU A 462 -1.91 -4.22 -6.83
CA LEU A 462 -1.95 -3.00 -6.03
C LEU A 462 -0.75 -2.10 -6.35
N TYR A 463 0.44 -2.68 -6.43
CA TYR A 463 1.65 -1.97 -6.81
C TYR A 463 1.58 -1.46 -8.27
N ALA A 464 1.19 -2.33 -9.21
CA ALA A 464 1.15 -2.02 -10.63
C ALA A 464 0.07 -1.00 -11.02
N ARG A 465 -0.99 -0.84 -10.22
CA ARG A 465 -1.97 0.26 -10.37
C ARG A 465 -1.37 1.62 -10.04
N ASN A 466 -0.34 1.65 -9.21
CA ASN A 466 0.36 2.87 -8.75
C ASN A 466 -0.57 3.93 -8.15
N ASN A 467 -1.65 3.50 -7.50
CA ASN A 467 -2.56 4.37 -6.76
C ASN A 467 -2.04 4.54 -5.33
N LYS A 468 -1.46 5.70 -5.02
CA LYS A 468 -0.81 5.95 -3.73
C LYS A 468 -1.80 5.94 -2.55
N ASP A 469 -3.04 6.35 -2.76
CA ASP A 469 -4.06 6.33 -1.70
C ASP A 469 -4.45 4.89 -1.33
N GLU A 470 -4.69 4.01 -2.33
CA GLU A 470 -4.97 2.60 -2.07
C GLU A 470 -3.78 1.90 -1.38
N GLN A 471 -2.55 2.20 -1.82
CA GLN A 471 -1.33 1.66 -1.21
C GLN A 471 -1.17 2.12 0.24
N TYR A 472 -1.43 3.40 0.53
CA TYR A 472 -1.36 3.95 1.88
C TYR A 472 -2.40 3.31 2.82
N HIS A 473 -3.66 3.23 2.41
CA HIS A 473 -4.70 2.59 3.22
C HIS A 473 -4.40 1.12 3.52
N TRP A 474 -3.90 0.40 2.54
CA TRP A 474 -3.50 -1.00 2.76
C TRP A 474 -2.33 -1.10 3.72
N LYS A 475 -1.31 -0.23 3.58
CA LYS A 475 -0.15 -0.14 4.46
C LYS A 475 -0.56 0.01 5.93
N GLU A 476 -1.41 0.98 6.23
CA GLU A 476 -1.89 1.23 7.60
C GLU A 476 -2.68 0.03 8.17
N ASN A 477 -3.54 -0.56 7.37
CA ASN A 477 -4.31 -1.73 7.78
C ASN A 477 -3.41 -2.93 8.14
N ILE A 478 -2.38 -3.19 7.32
CA ILE A 478 -1.45 -4.31 7.54
C ILE A 478 -0.58 -4.08 8.78
N ARG A 479 -0.06 -2.88 8.96
CA ARG A 479 0.71 -2.52 10.15
C ARG A 479 -0.09 -2.69 11.43
N SER A 480 -1.34 -2.22 11.43
CA SER A 480 -2.27 -2.41 12.55
C SER A 480 -2.57 -3.88 12.80
N LYS A 481 -2.75 -4.68 11.74
CA LYS A 481 -2.97 -6.13 11.84
C LYS A 481 -1.78 -6.83 12.48
N PHE A 482 -0.56 -6.57 12.02
CA PHE A 482 0.66 -7.13 12.62
C PHE A 482 0.76 -6.80 14.10
N CYS A 483 0.58 -5.54 14.46
CA CYS A 483 0.62 -5.11 15.85
C CYS A 483 -0.40 -5.88 16.72
N THR A 484 -1.64 -5.98 16.27
CA THR A 484 -2.72 -6.67 16.99
C THR A 484 -2.46 -8.17 17.14
N GLU A 485 -2.03 -8.85 16.08
CA GLU A 485 -1.77 -10.30 16.11
C GLU A 485 -0.58 -10.64 17.01
N ILE A 486 0.48 -9.83 16.96
CA ILE A 486 1.66 -10.02 17.82
C ILE A 486 1.32 -9.81 19.30
N ARG A 487 0.54 -8.77 19.63
CA ARG A 487 0.05 -8.52 20.99
C ARG A 487 -0.78 -9.70 21.52
N ASN A 488 -1.73 -10.17 20.72
CA ASN A 488 -2.57 -11.31 21.10
C ASN A 488 -1.75 -12.56 21.38
N TRP A 489 -0.69 -12.80 20.60
CA TRP A 489 0.19 -13.94 20.83
C TRP A 489 1.02 -13.77 22.09
N LEU A 490 1.63 -12.60 22.33
CA LEU A 490 2.41 -12.36 23.54
C LEU A 490 1.57 -12.50 24.81
N GLN A 491 0.30 -12.07 24.78
CA GLN A 491 -0.62 -12.22 25.90
C GLN A 491 -1.02 -13.68 26.20
N GLN A 492 -0.81 -14.60 25.26
CA GLN A 492 -0.97 -16.04 25.54
C GLN A 492 0.16 -16.59 26.43
N ASP A 493 1.38 -16.12 26.21
CA ASP A 493 2.59 -16.62 26.89
C ASP A 493 2.99 -15.80 28.12
N PHE A 494 2.63 -14.50 28.19
CA PHE A 494 3.03 -13.57 29.23
C PHE A 494 1.83 -12.87 29.86
N ASP A 495 1.95 -12.58 31.17
CA ASP A 495 1.11 -11.62 31.87
C ASP A 495 1.82 -10.27 31.94
N PHE A 496 1.04 -9.21 31.73
CA PHE A 496 1.56 -7.86 31.69
C PHE A 496 0.98 -7.00 32.80
N TYR A 497 1.81 -6.14 33.38
CA TYR A 497 1.45 -5.24 34.47
C TYR A 497 2.00 -3.84 34.19
N ALA A 498 1.24 -2.82 34.56
CA ALA A 498 1.72 -1.46 34.71
C ALA A 498 2.09 -1.22 36.16
N MET A 499 3.24 -0.55 36.40
CA MET A 499 3.75 -0.28 37.74
C MET A 499 4.10 1.19 37.91
N ARG A 500 3.89 1.69 39.13
CA ARG A 500 4.35 3.01 39.57
C ARG A 500 5.00 2.88 40.94
N PRO A 501 6.18 3.48 41.17
CA PRO A 501 6.81 3.46 42.51
C PRO A 501 5.96 4.21 43.55
N LEU A 502 6.00 3.75 44.79
CA LEU A 502 5.46 4.49 45.89
C LEU A 502 6.33 5.76 46.17
N PRO A 503 5.79 6.86 46.70
CA PRO A 503 6.50 8.14 46.86
C PRO A 503 7.82 8.06 47.61
N THR A 504 8.00 7.03 48.42
CA THR A 504 9.21 6.82 49.26
C THR A 504 10.29 5.99 48.58
N VAL A 505 10.04 5.48 47.39
CA VAL A 505 10.93 4.54 46.69
C VAL A 505 11.85 5.29 45.73
N ASN A 506 13.17 5.12 45.95
CA ASN A 506 14.17 5.50 44.97
C ASN A 506 14.29 4.34 43.95
N VAL A 507 13.80 4.55 42.73
CA VAL A 507 13.74 3.53 41.68
C VAL A 507 15.11 3.00 41.33
N LYS A 508 16.11 3.88 41.18
CA LYS A 508 17.48 3.48 40.82
C LYS A 508 18.08 2.53 41.86
N GLU A 509 17.99 2.93 43.13
CA GLU A 509 18.47 2.12 44.25
C GLU A 509 17.72 0.77 44.36
N TYR A 510 16.40 0.77 44.10
CA TYR A 510 15.61 -0.41 44.09
C TYR A 510 16.05 -1.39 42.98
N VAL A 511 16.21 -0.89 41.72
CA VAL A 511 16.66 -1.69 40.59
C VAL A 511 18.07 -2.24 40.84
N GLU A 512 19.00 -1.43 41.35
CA GLU A 512 20.36 -1.87 41.67
C GLU A 512 20.37 -3.02 42.70
N THR A 513 19.55 -2.92 43.74
CA THR A 513 19.47 -3.95 44.79
C THR A 513 18.73 -5.22 44.37
N HIS A 514 17.73 -5.11 43.49
CA HIS A 514 16.89 -6.21 43.01
C HIS A 514 17.18 -6.62 41.55
N PHE A 515 18.33 -6.20 41.00
CA PHE A 515 18.70 -6.33 39.61
C PHE A 515 18.46 -7.73 39.04
N ARG A 516 18.88 -8.78 39.77
CA ARG A 516 18.70 -10.16 39.32
C ARG A 516 17.23 -10.58 39.16
N GLN A 517 16.33 -9.97 39.90
CA GLN A 517 14.90 -10.29 39.90
C GLN A 517 14.14 -9.54 38.82
N VAL A 518 14.55 -8.31 38.53
CA VAL A 518 13.82 -7.39 37.58
C VAL A 518 14.44 -7.28 36.20
N LEU A 519 15.70 -7.69 36.02
CA LEU A 519 16.41 -7.57 34.75
C LEU A 519 15.66 -8.28 33.61
N GLY A 520 15.41 -7.57 32.52
CA GLY A 520 14.71 -8.07 31.33
C GLY A 520 13.22 -8.37 31.54
N LYS A 521 12.68 -8.09 32.74
CA LYS A 521 11.25 -8.22 33.04
C LYS A 521 10.55 -6.87 33.08
N VAL A 522 11.30 -5.79 33.36
CA VAL A 522 10.80 -4.44 33.51
C VAL A 522 11.37 -3.55 32.42
N TYR A 523 10.54 -2.67 31.88
CA TYR A 523 10.89 -1.66 30.90
C TYR A 523 10.12 -0.38 31.19
N THR A 524 10.79 0.78 31.07
CA THR A 524 10.20 2.09 31.34
C THR A 524 9.88 2.82 30.04
N PRO A 525 8.65 2.70 29.52
CA PRO A 525 8.25 3.42 28.29
C PRO A 525 8.19 4.94 28.49
N PHE A 526 7.89 5.39 29.73
CA PHE A 526 7.68 6.78 30.12
C PHE A 526 8.62 7.15 31.25
N SER A 527 9.91 7.27 30.97
CA SER A 527 10.94 7.54 31.98
C SER A 527 10.68 8.79 32.82
N GLU A 528 10.11 9.83 32.22
CA GLU A 528 9.82 11.10 32.93
C GLU A 528 8.69 10.98 33.98
N GLU A 529 7.86 9.94 33.89
CA GLU A 529 6.69 9.73 34.72
C GLU A 529 6.82 8.55 35.70
N ASN A 530 7.98 7.89 35.73
CA ASN A 530 8.23 6.72 36.59
C ASN A 530 7.14 5.60 36.41
N ILE A 531 6.69 5.40 35.16
CA ILE A 531 5.76 4.33 34.83
C ILE A 531 6.53 3.20 34.17
N PHE A 532 6.36 1.99 34.71
CA PHE A 532 7.07 0.79 34.30
C PHE A 532 6.09 -0.24 33.75
N SER A 533 6.49 -0.93 32.69
CA SER A 533 5.83 -2.13 32.21
C SER A 533 6.57 -3.36 32.71
N LEU A 534 5.85 -4.31 33.28
CA LEU A 534 6.37 -5.59 33.73
C LEU A 534 5.76 -6.70 32.88
N ALA A 535 6.60 -7.62 32.40
CA ALA A 535 6.18 -8.83 31.69
C ALA A 535 6.68 -10.09 32.39
N LEU A 536 5.77 -11.04 32.64
CA LEU A 536 6.06 -12.28 33.35
C LEU A 536 5.62 -13.48 32.50
N ASP A 537 6.54 -14.42 32.27
CA ASP A 537 6.27 -15.68 31.55
C ASP A 537 5.33 -16.57 32.39
N LYS A 538 4.15 -16.90 31.85
CA LYS A 538 3.13 -17.71 32.54
C LYS A 538 3.63 -19.09 32.99
N LYS A 539 4.71 -19.58 32.40
CA LYS A 539 5.31 -20.86 32.79
C LYS A 539 6.03 -20.84 34.13
N GLU A 540 6.38 -19.66 34.64
CA GLU A 540 7.14 -19.44 35.86
C GLU A 540 6.24 -18.95 37.03
N GLU A 541 5.05 -19.51 37.18
CA GLU A 541 3.97 -19.06 38.07
C GLU A 541 4.45 -18.81 39.51
N LYS A 542 5.18 -19.77 40.12
CA LYS A 542 5.66 -19.63 41.51
C LYS A 542 6.64 -18.49 41.73
N ASP A 543 7.57 -18.33 40.80
CA ASP A 543 8.57 -17.26 40.87
C ASP A 543 7.92 -15.90 40.59
N ASN A 544 6.91 -15.89 39.74
CA ASN A 544 6.13 -14.69 39.40
C ASN A 544 5.29 -14.20 40.59
N GLU A 545 4.64 -15.12 41.32
CA GLU A 545 3.89 -14.78 42.55
C GLU A 545 4.79 -14.18 43.61
N ALA A 546 5.98 -14.78 43.85
CA ALA A 546 6.95 -14.29 44.81
C ALA A 546 7.46 -12.89 44.41
N LEU A 547 7.76 -12.69 43.13
CA LEU A 547 8.21 -11.38 42.58
C LEU A 547 7.11 -10.32 42.70
N LEU A 548 5.88 -10.63 42.35
CA LEU A 548 4.74 -9.72 42.49
C LEU A 548 4.47 -9.32 43.93
N ALA A 549 4.60 -10.28 44.88
CA ALA A 549 4.46 -9.99 46.30
C ALA A 549 5.56 -9.00 46.80
N GLU A 550 6.79 -9.14 46.29
CA GLU A 550 7.89 -8.25 46.62
C GLU A 550 7.69 -6.86 45.97
N LEU A 551 7.37 -6.80 44.67
CA LEU A 551 7.15 -5.55 43.95
C LEU A 551 6.01 -4.74 44.57
N ARG A 552 4.93 -5.35 45.02
CA ARG A 552 3.79 -4.67 45.67
C ARG A 552 4.12 -3.98 46.97
N LYS A 553 5.29 -4.26 47.59
CA LYS A 553 5.75 -3.54 48.78
C LYS A 553 6.31 -2.16 48.43
N SER A 554 6.83 -2.01 47.20
CA SER A 554 7.52 -0.80 46.74
C SER A 554 6.84 -0.09 45.57
N PHE A 555 5.93 -0.77 44.88
CA PHE A 555 5.24 -0.28 43.70
C PHE A 555 3.73 -0.52 43.78
N ILE A 556 2.96 0.34 43.15
CA ILE A 556 1.58 0.07 42.76
C ILE A 556 1.67 -0.80 41.50
N VAL A 557 1.19 -2.03 41.56
CA VAL A 557 1.24 -2.99 40.45
C VAL A 557 -0.19 -3.34 40.04
N LYS A 558 -0.54 -3.08 38.77
CA LYS A 558 -1.86 -3.37 38.19
C LYS A 558 -1.71 -4.17 36.92
N GLU A 559 -2.56 -5.17 36.74
CA GLU A 559 -2.63 -5.89 35.49
C GLU A 559 -3.00 -4.94 34.35
N CYS A 560 -2.30 -5.06 33.22
CA CYS A 560 -2.44 -4.16 32.09
C CYS A 560 -2.27 -4.95 30.79
N SER A 561 -3.30 -5.04 29.98
CA SER A 561 -3.20 -5.68 28.67
C SER A 561 -2.29 -4.91 27.73
N LEU A 562 -1.56 -5.61 26.85
CA LEU A 562 -0.71 -4.99 25.84
C LEU A 562 -1.52 -4.05 24.94
N GLY A 563 -0.96 -2.87 24.73
CA GLY A 563 -1.59 -1.82 23.93
C GLY A 563 -2.58 -0.95 24.70
N THR A 564 -2.80 -1.22 25.97
CA THR A 564 -3.52 -0.34 26.87
C THR A 564 -2.55 0.70 27.45
N ASP A 565 -2.98 1.96 27.51
CA ASP A 565 -2.17 2.98 28.15
C ASP A 565 -2.08 2.68 29.66
N PRO A 566 -0.87 2.56 30.23
CA PRO A 566 -0.69 2.28 31.66
C PRO A 566 -1.40 3.25 32.60
N HIS A 567 -1.58 4.50 32.16
CA HIS A 567 -2.31 5.50 32.95
C HIS A 567 -3.81 5.16 33.12
N ASP A 568 -4.38 4.36 32.22
CA ASP A 568 -5.79 3.96 32.34
C ASP A 568 -6.03 2.95 33.47
N VAL A 569 -4.98 2.24 33.90
CA VAL A 569 -5.08 1.19 34.93
C VAL A 569 -4.41 1.58 36.24
N LEU A 570 -3.41 2.47 36.20
CA LEU A 570 -2.75 2.98 37.40
C LEU A 570 -3.59 4.12 38.02
N PRO A 571 -3.78 4.13 39.35
CA PRO A 571 -4.44 5.26 40.00
C PRO A 571 -3.65 6.55 39.74
N GLU A 572 -4.35 7.61 39.41
CA GLU A 572 -3.76 8.92 39.25
C GLU A 572 -3.09 9.35 40.55
N GLU A 573 -1.86 9.86 40.48
CA GLU A 573 -1.34 10.63 41.60
C GLU A 573 -2.24 11.84 41.78
N SER A 574 -2.88 11.96 42.92
CA SER A 574 -3.77 13.06 43.24
C SER A 574 -2.97 14.36 43.46
N HIS A 575 -2.33 14.83 42.42
CA HIS A 575 -1.99 16.24 42.27
C HIS A 575 -3.19 16.93 41.62
N VAL A 576 -4.29 16.94 42.33
CA VAL A 576 -5.37 17.88 42.04
C VAL A 576 -4.83 19.25 42.40
N PRO A 577 -4.52 20.11 41.40
CA PRO A 577 -4.33 21.52 41.75
C PRO A 577 -5.71 21.96 42.22
N VAL A 578 -5.82 22.28 43.53
CA VAL A 578 -7.02 22.89 44.06
C VAL A 578 -7.17 24.23 43.36
N VAL A 579 -8.05 24.30 42.38
CA VAL A 579 -8.41 25.53 41.70
C VAL A 579 -9.23 26.33 42.70
N THR A 580 -8.59 27.26 43.36
CA THR A 580 -9.31 28.26 44.14
C THR A 580 -10.05 29.17 43.16
N ALA A 581 -11.37 29.23 43.31
CA ALA A 581 -12.21 30.14 42.53
C ALA A 581 -11.64 31.57 42.67
N GLY A 582 -11.24 32.20 41.57
CA GLY A 582 -10.65 33.53 41.54
C GLY A 582 -9.21 33.62 41.02
N SER A 583 -8.63 32.53 40.50
CA SER A 583 -7.32 32.56 39.85
C SER A 583 -7.35 33.31 38.52
N ASP A 584 -6.58 34.39 38.41
CA ASP A 584 -6.37 35.17 37.19
C ASP A 584 -5.30 34.55 36.26
N GLU A 585 -4.75 33.41 36.64
CA GLU A 585 -3.71 32.73 35.89
C GLU A 585 -4.32 32.13 34.61
N LYS A 586 -3.73 32.43 33.44
CA LYS A 586 -4.14 31.86 32.16
C LYS A 586 -3.64 30.42 32.05
N ASN A 587 -4.49 29.47 32.37
CA ASN A 587 -4.15 28.05 32.42
C ASN A 587 -5.22 27.11 31.75
N ILE A 588 -6.22 27.70 31.13
CA ILE A 588 -7.29 26.94 30.44
C ILE A 588 -7.10 27.03 28.92
N PHE A 589 -6.90 25.93 28.30
CA PHE A 589 -6.78 25.82 26.84
C PHE A 589 -8.16 25.62 26.20
N THR A 590 -8.49 26.44 25.21
CA THR A 590 -9.76 26.40 24.53
C THR A 590 -9.74 25.52 23.28
N CYS A 591 -10.76 24.68 23.06
CA CYS A 591 -10.88 23.87 21.86
C CYS A 591 -12.31 23.76 21.36
N VAL A 592 -12.46 23.32 20.09
CA VAL A 592 -13.77 23.10 19.46
C VAL A 592 -13.86 21.65 19.04
N VAL A 593 -14.93 20.96 19.49
CA VAL A 593 -15.26 19.60 19.10
C VAL A 593 -16.51 19.66 18.22
N ARG A 594 -16.34 19.36 16.93
CA ARG A 594 -17.38 19.43 15.93
C ARG A 594 -18.19 18.12 15.89
N LYS A 595 -19.42 18.16 15.41
CA LYS A 595 -20.26 16.96 15.23
C LYS A 595 -19.66 15.91 14.27
N THR A 596 -18.71 16.33 13.42
CA THR A 596 -18.00 15.47 12.49
C THR A 596 -16.77 14.80 13.09
N ASP A 597 -16.34 15.19 14.29
CA ASP A 597 -15.15 14.68 14.93
C ASP A 597 -15.45 13.32 15.58
N ASN A 598 -14.52 12.38 15.48
CA ASN A 598 -14.71 11.01 16.00
C ASN A 598 -15.01 10.98 17.51
N ASP A 599 -14.47 11.94 18.25
CA ASP A 599 -14.60 12.02 19.72
C ASP A 599 -15.85 12.80 20.18
N PHE A 600 -16.64 13.31 19.23
CA PHE A 600 -17.82 14.15 19.56
C PHE A 600 -18.74 13.53 20.59
N ILE A 601 -19.07 12.24 20.43
CA ILE A 601 -19.99 11.54 21.34
C ILE A 601 -19.40 11.45 22.76
N ALA A 602 -18.10 11.17 22.87
CA ALA A 602 -17.41 11.06 24.15
C ALA A 602 -17.42 12.42 24.89
N PHE A 603 -17.14 13.51 24.18
CA PHE A 603 -17.17 14.86 24.75
C PHE A 603 -18.60 15.32 25.09
N ALA A 604 -19.59 14.98 24.25
CA ALA A 604 -20.99 15.29 24.50
C ALA A 604 -21.56 14.53 25.73
N GLN A 605 -20.97 13.40 26.09
CA GLN A 605 -21.33 12.61 27.28
C GLN A 605 -20.43 12.91 28.50
N HIS A 606 -19.55 13.90 28.42
CA HIS A 606 -18.56 14.26 29.47
C HIS A 606 -17.59 13.10 29.80
N LYS A 607 -17.26 12.27 28.78
CA LYS A 607 -16.36 11.12 28.88
C LYS A 607 -15.14 11.25 27.98
N GLY A 608 -14.81 12.48 27.55
CA GLY A 608 -13.59 12.76 26.79
C GLY A 608 -12.35 12.37 27.58
N LYS A 609 -11.49 11.52 27.02
CA LYS A 609 -10.24 11.10 27.68
C LYS A 609 -8.99 11.69 27.02
N VAL A 610 -9.07 12.00 25.74
CA VAL A 610 -7.95 12.48 24.94
C VAL A 610 -8.44 13.57 23.99
N PHE A 611 -7.65 14.62 23.79
CA PHE A 611 -7.86 15.61 22.74
C PHE A 611 -6.58 15.87 21.95
N ILE A 612 -6.66 15.87 20.64
CA ILE A 612 -5.52 16.12 19.74
C ILE A 612 -5.55 17.57 19.25
N VAL A 613 -4.48 18.30 19.54
CA VAL A 613 -4.26 19.67 19.08
C VAL A 613 -3.44 19.63 17.80
N GLU A 614 -4.07 19.89 16.67
CA GLU A 614 -3.43 19.81 15.33
C GLU A 614 -2.41 20.92 15.07
N LYS A 615 -2.57 22.06 15.70
CA LYS A 615 -1.66 23.18 15.58
C LYS A 615 -1.00 23.47 16.91
N ILE A 616 0.31 23.21 17.00
CA ILE A 616 1.08 23.46 18.22
C ILE A 616 1.02 24.94 18.54
N PRO A 617 0.51 25.33 19.74
CA PRO A 617 0.42 26.71 20.12
C PRO A 617 1.80 27.34 20.45
N SER A 618 1.91 28.65 20.33
CA SER A 618 3.15 29.38 20.54
C SER A 618 3.44 29.78 22.01
N PHE A 619 2.51 29.51 22.94
CA PHE A 619 2.69 29.81 24.37
C PHE A 619 3.33 28.62 25.11
N ASN A 620 3.75 28.83 26.34
CA ASN A 620 4.34 27.79 27.16
C ASN A 620 3.30 26.72 27.54
N LEU A 621 3.52 25.50 27.07
CA LEU A 621 2.62 24.37 27.30
C LEU A 621 2.50 23.96 28.78
N MET A 622 3.50 24.27 29.62
CA MET A 622 3.45 24.01 31.05
C MET A 622 2.36 24.81 31.78
N ASN A 623 1.84 25.86 31.15
CA ASN A 623 0.75 26.65 31.70
C ASN A 623 -0.63 26.01 31.41
N VAL A 624 -0.75 25.00 30.57
CA VAL A 624 -2.00 24.34 30.25
C VAL A 624 -2.35 23.32 31.34
N LYS A 625 -3.29 23.65 32.19
CA LYS A 625 -3.77 22.79 33.27
C LYS A 625 -5.17 22.25 33.01
N TYR A 626 -5.95 22.92 32.18
CA TYR A 626 -7.33 22.59 31.89
C TYR A 626 -7.64 22.69 30.40
N LEU A 627 -8.61 21.89 29.94
CA LEU A 627 -9.16 21.95 28.59
C LEU A 627 -10.63 22.38 28.66
N LEU A 628 -10.98 23.47 27.98
CA LEU A 628 -12.35 23.94 27.83
C LEU A 628 -12.87 23.61 26.42
N PRO A 629 -13.67 22.55 26.25
CA PRO A 629 -14.19 22.18 24.94
C PRO A 629 -15.50 22.89 24.65
N MET A 630 -15.64 23.46 23.46
CA MET A 630 -16.91 23.82 22.86
C MET A 630 -17.44 22.65 22.05
N VAL A 631 -18.40 21.91 22.58
CA VAL A 631 -18.96 20.68 21.96
C VAL A 631 -20.23 21.00 21.19
N GLY A 632 -20.18 20.92 19.87
CA GLY A 632 -21.35 21.23 19.03
C GLY A 632 -21.92 22.63 19.20
N GLY A 633 -21.09 23.61 19.58
CA GLY A 633 -21.47 25.00 19.84
C GLY A 633 -21.91 25.28 21.27
N ARG A 634 -21.69 24.36 22.21
CA ARG A 634 -22.05 24.50 23.64
C ARG A 634 -20.82 24.34 24.52
N ILE A 635 -20.77 25.09 25.62
CA ILE A 635 -19.74 24.97 26.65
C ILE A 635 -20.47 24.73 27.96
N ASP A 636 -20.23 23.62 28.63
CA ASP A 636 -20.89 23.22 29.87
C ASP A 636 -19.92 22.86 31.00
N GLY A 637 -18.62 22.71 30.68
CA GLY A 637 -17.60 22.40 31.64
C GLY A 637 -16.21 22.29 31.03
N TYR A 638 -15.24 21.97 31.85
CA TYR A 638 -13.85 21.80 31.46
C TYR A 638 -13.28 20.50 32.04
N TYR A 639 -12.17 20.03 31.47
CA TYR A 639 -11.45 18.86 31.94
C TYR A 639 -10.09 19.26 32.52
N ASP A 640 -9.61 18.51 33.50
CA ASP A 640 -8.21 18.56 33.90
C ASP A 640 -7.35 18.06 32.75
N VAL A 641 -6.21 18.70 32.52
CA VAL A 641 -5.18 18.19 31.61
C VAL A 641 -4.12 17.50 32.43
N VAL A 642 -4.16 16.18 32.45
CA VAL A 642 -3.26 15.34 33.25
C VAL A 642 -1.90 15.25 32.58
N ARG A 643 -1.87 15.24 31.26
CA ARG A 643 -0.62 15.08 30.50
C ARG A 643 -0.70 15.78 29.15
N ILE A 644 0.45 16.29 28.69
CA ILE A 644 0.65 16.81 27.35
C ILE A 644 1.81 16.03 26.72
N GLY A 645 1.55 15.41 25.59
CA GLY A 645 2.55 14.66 24.82
C GLY A 645 2.60 15.13 23.36
N PHE A 646 3.69 14.87 22.69
CA PHE A 646 3.82 15.07 21.26
C PHE A 646 3.29 13.84 20.52
N THR A 647 2.58 14.05 19.42
CA THR A 647 2.05 13.01 18.55
C THR A 647 2.05 13.51 17.11
N GLU A 648 1.65 12.68 16.17
CA GLU A 648 1.45 13.05 14.78
C GLU A 648 -0.01 12.84 14.41
N LYS A 649 -0.58 13.78 13.64
CA LYS A 649 -1.86 13.65 12.97
C LYS A 649 -1.71 14.07 11.52
N ASP A 650 -2.11 13.21 10.59
CA ASP A 650 -1.99 13.45 9.14
C ASP A 650 -0.56 13.83 8.71
N ASN A 651 0.44 13.11 9.24
CA ASN A 651 1.88 13.36 9.04
C ASN A 651 2.35 14.78 9.42
N LYS A 652 1.67 15.40 10.39
CA LYS A 652 2.07 16.70 10.93
C LYS A 652 2.23 16.60 12.45
N PRO A 653 3.21 17.32 13.02
CA PRO A 653 3.37 17.38 14.46
C PRO A 653 2.09 17.90 15.13
N ALA A 654 1.61 17.18 16.11
CA ALA A 654 0.43 17.51 16.91
C ALA A 654 0.71 17.32 18.41
N LEU A 655 -0.14 17.88 19.27
CA LEU A 655 -0.10 17.62 20.69
C LEU A 655 -1.25 16.72 21.10
N ARG A 656 -0.99 15.79 21.99
CA ARG A 656 -1.98 14.95 22.63
C ARG A 656 -2.17 15.42 24.07
N LEU A 657 -3.37 15.90 24.37
CA LEU A 657 -3.78 16.23 25.73
C LEU A 657 -4.52 15.05 26.31
N ARG A 658 -4.05 14.49 27.40
CA ARG A 658 -4.78 13.50 28.18
C ARG A 658 -5.61 14.23 29.21
N LEU A 659 -6.87 13.85 29.30
CA LEU A 659 -7.88 14.52 30.12
C LEU A 659 -8.18 13.69 31.36
N GLY A 660 -8.26 14.35 32.49
CA GLY A 660 -8.67 13.81 33.77
C GLY A 660 -10.13 14.06 34.08
N GLU A 661 -10.43 14.55 35.29
CA GLU A 661 -11.78 14.76 35.78
C GLU A 661 -12.50 15.88 35.01
N TYR A 662 -13.80 15.69 34.80
CA TYR A 662 -14.69 16.71 34.21
C TYR A 662 -15.31 17.58 35.28
N HIS A 663 -15.23 18.89 35.14
CA HIS A 663 -15.79 19.88 36.03
C HIS A 663 -16.91 20.67 35.34
N SER A 664 -18.14 20.55 35.84
CA SER A 664 -19.28 21.29 35.29
C SER A 664 -19.25 22.75 35.72
N LEU A 665 -19.55 23.67 34.81
CA LEU A 665 -19.72 25.11 35.10
C LEU A 665 -21.09 25.49 35.67
N GLY A 666 -21.97 24.51 35.84
CA GLY A 666 -23.32 24.64 36.41
C GLY A 666 -24.44 24.25 35.45
N ASP A 667 -25.71 24.20 35.96
CA ASP A 667 -26.87 23.68 35.22
C ASP A 667 -27.37 24.57 34.06
N LYS A 668 -26.76 25.72 33.85
CA LYS A 668 -27.12 26.61 32.75
C LYS A 668 -26.25 26.30 31.53
N TRP A 669 -26.84 25.61 30.58
CA TRP A 669 -26.31 25.45 29.23
C TRP A 669 -26.14 26.81 28.57
N VAL A 670 -24.93 27.32 28.46
CA VAL A 670 -24.63 28.55 27.74
C VAL A 670 -24.55 28.24 26.26
N GLN A 671 -25.58 28.58 25.51
CA GLN A 671 -25.51 28.67 24.06
C GLN A 671 -24.78 29.98 23.73
N ILE A 672 -23.54 29.88 23.31
CA ILE A 672 -22.79 31.05 22.85
C ILE A 672 -23.22 31.35 21.42
N TYR A 673 -24.28 32.09 21.23
CA TYR A 673 -24.60 32.79 19.99
C TYR A 673 -23.82 34.13 20.01
N GLY A 674 -22.73 34.22 19.25
CA GLY A 674 -22.07 35.49 18.96
C GLY A 674 -20.75 35.79 19.68
N VAL A 675 -20.29 34.97 20.64
CA VAL A 675 -18.94 35.11 21.19
C VAL A 675 -17.97 34.26 20.35
N LYS A 676 -17.04 34.93 19.67
CA LYS A 676 -15.94 34.27 18.95
C LYS A 676 -14.93 33.70 19.95
N MET A 677 -15.21 32.53 20.53
CA MET A 677 -14.16 31.78 21.18
C MET A 677 -13.22 31.26 20.08
N GLN A 678 -11.99 31.76 20.08
CA GLN A 678 -10.97 31.23 19.20
C GLN A 678 -10.45 29.93 19.81
N ALA A 679 -10.48 28.84 19.03
CA ALA A 679 -9.85 27.60 19.46
C ALA A 679 -8.33 27.79 19.51
N GLY A 680 -7.70 27.24 20.54
CA GLY A 680 -6.23 27.30 20.69
C GLY A 680 -5.73 28.49 21.51
N GLU A 681 -6.56 29.17 22.28
CA GLU A 681 -6.17 30.24 23.19
C GLU A 681 -6.03 29.73 24.62
N LEU A 682 -5.20 30.42 25.39
CA LEU A 682 -5.04 30.20 26.84
C LEU A 682 -5.77 31.30 27.59
N ILE A 683 -6.79 30.95 28.37
CA ILE A 683 -7.62 31.87 29.16
C ILE A 683 -7.55 31.56 30.65
N SER A 684 -8.00 32.49 31.48
CA SER A 684 -8.07 32.31 32.95
C SER A 684 -9.42 31.74 33.38
N LEU A 685 -9.48 31.08 34.54
CA LEU A 685 -10.71 30.56 35.10
C LEU A 685 -11.67 31.68 35.48
N SER A 686 -11.18 32.79 36.02
CA SER A 686 -11.98 33.96 36.31
C SER A 686 -12.61 34.57 35.05
N TYR A 687 -11.88 34.60 33.95
CA TYR A 687 -12.42 35.03 32.66
C TYR A 687 -13.52 34.08 32.17
N THR A 688 -13.35 32.76 32.28
CA THR A 688 -14.31 31.75 31.88
C THR A 688 -15.61 31.89 32.70
N ILE A 689 -15.51 31.99 34.03
CA ILE A 689 -16.67 32.14 34.93
C ILE A 689 -17.40 33.44 34.65
N ASN A 690 -16.70 34.54 34.43
CA ASN A 690 -17.33 35.85 34.17
C ASN A 690 -17.99 35.90 32.78
N MET A 691 -17.46 35.20 31.79
CA MET A 691 -18.12 35.09 30.46
C MET A 691 -19.48 34.38 30.51
N TYR A 692 -19.76 33.57 31.53
CA TYR A 692 -20.92 32.71 31.62
C TYR A 692 -21.89 33.07 32.76
N LYS A 693 -21.60 34.13 33.51
CA LYS A 693 -22.50 34.63 34.59
C LYS A 693 -23.57 35.60 34.13
N ASP A 694 -23.41 36.17 32.93
CA ASP A 694 -24.39 37.01 32.26
C ASP A 694 -25.16 36.20 31.19
#